data_6124afcacaca36582a782b73f42a9218
#
_entry.id   6124afcacaca36582a782b73f42a9218
#
_cell.length_a   1.000
_cell.length_b   1.000
_cell.length_c   1.000
_cell.angle_alpha   90.00
_cell.angle_beta   90.00
_cell.angle_gamma   90.00
#
_symmetry.space_group_name_H-M   'P 1'
#
loop_
_entity.id
_entity.type
_entity.pdbx_description
1 polymer ?
#
loop_
_entity_poly.entity_id
_entity_poly.type
_entity_poly.pdbx_seq_one_letter_code
_entity_poly.pdbx_strand_id
1 'polypeptide(L)'
;MRRVLRLPFSRRRLTRDVDDELAFHFATRIDQLVARGLTLEAARAEALKQFGDIESVRQGMLSLSEEREAAARRATVLSDVRHDLTYGIRTLRRGAAFTGLVVGGLALGIGANATIFSLIDAMLLRQLPVTKPEELVAVGDPENVTSSGYGTPSAELFSYPLYRDVHDNNQVFSGVVATGPASRLDVRVERGMAEPEHPNGRFVSGNYFSVLGVRAAVGTTLDSSDDAPGALARATINHGYWTRRFQGDSTVVGRAITVNGAGVVITGVGPPAFTGEVVGSTTDIWLPIPTHDLLRPNERILDNRRAGWLLLLGRTKPGLTLEQVKQGLIPVIESSIRSNVSSRDDIVALNTRGLTYAVSSGARGLSSVRPAFAAPLVALMIGVALLLCIVCVNVANLLLARGIARRREMSLRLAIGANRSRIVRQLLTEGMLLALVSGTAAVLVGWWGSKALLALASEGKPVSLALGPSAPVLAFTFALSLGSVVLFGLVPALRSSRVDLASALRAQSRSVAQGARFGVWLIAGQVAVSLVLVAGASMLTRSLRAIQSTELGLDRDHLIVADLDITTPGYSADRLATAVHALRDRVMEVPGVVDVTYSENGLFTGTDWSTSLAVPGFTARIPEDSITSQDLAGAGYARAIGARVIAGRDLAPRDEGVLPRVVMVNESFARFYFAGRDPVGQFIRFDDSVHVQIVGVVADIRGQSLQAPEARRARRIYIPFLHAVDPGNFGQPDNLRLLVRTSGDPAALLQRVRREIVAVDAALTLDDIRPLSALVRVSIRQERLVARIATALGVLALLLAGIGLYGVTTYTIARRRNEIGVRLALGARGLDIGRMVLRDVLRPVALGLVVGLPLAIVAMRLLQQHLIDAAPDAGSVAIAIAVLVASAGVAGAAPAVQATRIDPLTALRAD
;
A
#
# COMPACT_ATOMS: atom_id res chain seq x y z
N MET A 1 45.02 -13.42 -48.48
CA MET A 1 44.94 -13.95 -47.08
C MET A 1 45.49 -13.03 -45.98
N ARG A 2 45.84 -11.75 -46.23
CA ARG A 2 46.46 -10.85 -45.21
C ARG A 2 45.49 -9.80 -44.62
N ARG A 3 44.15 -9.90 -44.80
CA ARG A 3 43.15 -8.93 -44.29
C ARG A 3 42.31 -9.37 -43.12
N VAL A 4 42.58 -10.53 -42.48
CA VAL A 4 41.67 -11.15 -41.45
C VAL A 4 42.14 -10.91 -40.02
N LEU A 5 43.36 -10.40 -39.78
CA LEU A 5 43.91 -10.15 -38.43
C LEU A 5 44.19 -8.65 -38.21
N ARG A 6 43.17 -7.79 -38.31
CA ARG A 6 43.28 -6.45 -37.76
C ARG A 6 42.97 -6.52 -36.24
N LEU A 7 44.03 -6.63 -35.44
CA LEU A 7 44.03 -6.31 -34.01
C LEU A 7 43.59 -4.85 -33.85
N PRO A 8 42.55 -4.53 -33.12
CA PRO A 8 42.26 -3.17 -32.74
C PRO A 8 43.30 -2.73 -31.75
N PHE A 9 43.84 -1.52 -31.89
CA PHE A 9 44.69 -0.79 -30.97
C PHE A 9 46.18 -0.89 -31.09
N SER A 10 46.74 0.09 -31.73
CA SER A 10 47.77 0.89 -31.09
C SER A 10 47.82 2.27 -31.75
N ARG A 11 47.68 3.31 -30.93
CA ARG A 11 48.07 4.68 -31.27
C ARG A 11 49.45 4.72 -31.99
N ARG A 12 50.31 3.76 -31.64
CA ARG A 12 51.57 3.45 -32.30
C ARG A 12 51.44 3.08 -33.77
N ARG A 13 50.36 2.48 -34.20
CA ARG A 13 50.16 2.08 -35.63
C ARG A 13 49.67 3.26 -36.45
N LEU A 14 48.71 4.02 -35.92
CA LEU A 14 48.24 5.25 -36.55
C LEU A 14 49.35 6.24 -36.71
N THR A 15 50.20 6.43 -35.65
CA THR A 15 51.39 7.26 -35.70
C THR A 15 52.34 6.81 -36.79
N ARG A 16 52.60 5.49 -36.88
CA ARG A 16 53.49 4.94 -37.90
C ARG A 16 52.94 5.10 -39.31
N ASP A 17 51.64 4.84 -39.54
CA ASP A 17 50.99 4.99 -40.85
C ASP A 17 51.06 6.48 -41.32
N VAL A 18 50.83 7.44 -40.37
CA VAL A 18 51.00 8.88 -40.69
C VAL A 18 52.47 9.27 -40.93
N ASP A 19 53.41 8.70 -40.15
CA ASP A 19 54.86 8.95 -40.31
C ASP A 19 55.34 8.39 -41.68
N ASP A 20 54.88 7.20 -42.08
CA ASP A 20 55.22 6.58 -43.34
C ASP A 20 54.60 7.37 -44.53
N GLU A 21 53.42 7.87 -44.43
CA GLU A 21 52.72 8.69 -45.42
C GLU A 21 53.40 10.06 -45.59
N LEU A 22 53.77 10.71 -44.45
CA LEU A 22 54.57 11.96 -44.46
C LEU A 22 55.96 11.75 -45.07
N ALA A 23 56.67 10.70 -44.70
CA ALA A 23 57.95 10.34 -45.28
C ALA A 23 57.87 10.10 -46.79
N PHE A 24 56.81 9.39 -47.26
CA PHE A 24 56.58 9.17 -48.68
C PHE A 24 56.36 10.47 -49.47
N HIS A 25 55.45 11.35 -48.95
CA HIS A 25 55.21 12.63 -49.60
C HIS A 25 56.45 13.55 -49.61
N PHE A 26 57.19 13.56 -48.53
CA PHE A 26 58.44 14.32 -48.42
C PHE A 26 59.51 13.81 -49.40
N ALA A 27 59.72 12.49 -49.46
CA ALA A 27 60.66 11.88 -50.45
C ALA A 27 60.24 12.17 -51.90
N THR A 28 58.95 12.00 -52.24
CA THR A 28 58.44 12.29 -53.54
C THR A 28 58.66 13.75 -53.96
N ARG A 29 58.51 14.66 -53.00
CA ARG A 29 58.77 16.10 -53.26
C ARG A 29 60.21 16.40 -53.50
N ILE A 30 61.12 15.78 -52.79
CA ILE A 30 62.58 15.89 -53.00
C ILE A 30 62.93 15.41 -54.44
N ASP A 31 62.43 14.21 -54.83
CA ASP A 31 62.67 13.64 -56.15
C ASP A 31 62.15 14.56 -57.29
N GLN A 32 60.99 15.19 -57.12
CA GLN A 32 60.47 16.16 -58.04
C GLN A 32 61.34 17.43 -58.19
N LEU A 33 61.93 17.90 -57.06
CA LEU A 33 62.82 19.05 -57.05
C LEU A 33 64.19 18.75 -57.67
N VAL A 34 64.70 17.52 -57.39
CA VAL A 34 65.91 17.01 -58.05
C VAL A 34 65.73 16.87 -59.53
N ALA A 35 64.59 16.31 -60.02
CA ALA A 35 64.24 16.23 -61.43
C ALA A 35 64.12 17.60 -62.15
N ARG A 36 63.94 18.68 -61.36
CA ARG A 36 63.93 20.07 -61.85
C ARG A 36 65.31 20.74 -61.82
N GLY A 37 66.40 20.00 -61.56
CA GLY A 37 67.77 20.48 -61.61
C GLY A 37 68.40 21.04 -60.38
N LEU A 38 67.73 20.87 -59.18
CA LEU A 38 68.30 21.23 -57.90
C LEU A 38 69.23 20.10 -57.40
N THR A 39 70.30 20.51 -56.71
CA THR A 39 71.19 19.51 -55.97
C THR A 39 70.32 18.84 -54.84
N LEU A 40 70.70 17.66 -54.44
CA LEU A 40 69.94 16.87 -53.42
C LEU A 40 69.81 17.68 -52.12
N GLU A 41 70.80 18.41 -51.69
CA GLU A 41 70.81 19.24 -50.47
C GLU A 41 69.88 20.45 -50.63
N ALA A 42 69.93 21.14 -51.74
CA ALA A 42 69.09 22.27 -52.09
C ALA A 42 67.59 21.85 -52.24
N ALA A 43 67.35 20.71 -52.83
CA ALA A 43 66.00 20.12 -52.96
C ALA A 43 65.42 19.74 -51.62
N ARG A 44 66.22 19.24 -50.71
CA ARG A 44 65.80 18.91 -49.34
C ARG A 44 65.48 20.16 -48.49
N ALA A 45 66.32 21.22 -48.64
CA ALA A 45 66.05 22.49 -47.96
C ALA A 45 64.79 23.17 -48.46
N GLU A 46 64.58 23.17 -49.77
CA GLU A 46 63.37 23.73 -50.40
C GLU A 46 62.12 22.93 -50.09
N ALA A 47 62.21 21.61 -50.04
CA ALA A 47 61.14 20.75 -49.63
C ALA A 47 60.70 21.03 -48.17
N LEU A 48 61.65 21.16 -47.25
CA LEU A 48 61.43 21.56 -45.85
C LEU A 48 60.74 22.93 -45.76
N LYS A 49 61.18 23.92 -46.54
CA LYS A 49 60.59 25.26 -46.58
C LYS A 49 59.13 25.26 -47.10
N GLN A 50 58.80 24.38 -48.04
CA GLN A 50 57.45 24.27 -48.63
C GLN A 50 56.53 23.45 -47.74
N PHE A 51 57.02 22.48 -46.97
CA PHE A 51 56.24 21.73 -46.04
C PHE A 51 55.91 22.52 -44.74
N GLY A 52 56.72 23.55 -44.42
CA GLY A 52 56.58 24.34 -43.22
C GLY A 52 56.90 23.53 -41.95
N ASP A 53 56.15 23.79 -40.87
CA ASP A 53 56.31 23.05 -39.61
C ASP A 53 55.76 21.60 -39.76
N ILE A 54 56.64 20.65 -40.00
CA ILE A 54 56.33 19.23 -40.21
C ILE A 54 55.60 18.65 -38.98
N GLU A 55 55.90 19.12 -37.75
CA GLU A 55 55.26 18.62 -36.54
C GLU A 55 53.79 19.10 -36.44
N SER A 56 53.50 20.33 -36.86
CA SER A 56 52.09 20.82 -36.92
C SER A 56 51.28 20.10 -37.99
N VAL A 57 51.86 19.79 -39.16
CA VAL A 57 51.21 18.97 -40.18
C VAL A 57 50.97 17.55 -39.73
N ARG A 58 51.97 16.96 -39.02
CA ARG A 58 51.86 15.62 -38.44
C ARG A 58 50.74 15.55 -37.40
N GLN A 59 50.68 16.53 -36.46
CA GLN A 59 49.60 16.59 -35.46
C GLN A 59 48.23 16.77 -36.10
N GLY A 60 48.12 17.63 -37.14
CA GLY A 60 46.89 17.82 -37.89
C GLY A 60 46.43 16.53 -38.62
N MET A 61 47.35 15.75 -39.22
CA MET A 61 47.05 14.47 -39.85
C MET A 61 46.65 13.41 -38.82
N LEU A 62 47.29 13.38 -37.67
CA LEU A 62 46.94 12.46 -36.54
C LEU A 62 45.55 12.76 -36.03
N SER A 63 45.18 14.03 -35.78
CA SER A 63 43.85 14.40 -35.30
C SER A 63 42.73 14.06 -36.31
N LEU A 64 42.93 14.35 -37.55
CA LEU A 64 42.00 14.00 -38.64
C LEU A 64 41.81 12.47 -38.80
N SER A 65 42.93 11.72 -38.61
CA SER A 65 42.89 10.26 -38.69
C SER A 65 42.17 9.64 -37.48
N GLU A 66 42.42 10.21 -36.28
CA GLU A 66 41.69 9.82 -35.05
C GLU A 66 40.18 10.11 -35.16
N GLU A 67 39.79 11.26 -35.68
CA GLU A 67 38.39 11.62 -35.92
C GLU A 67 37.71 10.70 -36.93
N ARG A 68 38.38 10.42 -38.06
CA ARG A 68 37.88 9.50 -39.11
C ARG A 68 37.71 8.06 -38.56
N GLU A 69 38.69 7.56 -37.79
CA GLU A 69 38.56 6.26 -37.15
C GLU A 69 37.42 6.25 -36.13
N ALA A 70 37.26 7.31 -35.30
CA ALA A 70 36.17 7.41 -34.36
C ALA A 70 34.80 7.45 -35.05
N ALA A 71 34.66 8.19 -36.14
CA ALA A 71 33.45 8.23 -36.98
C ALA A 71 33.15 6.85 -37.61
N ALA A 72 34.16 6.20 -38.20
CA ALA A 72 34.04 4.87 -38.78
C ALA A 72 33.64 3.81 -37.71
N ARG A 73 34.20 3.91 -36.46
CA ARG A 73 33.81 3.06 -35.36
C ARG A 73 32.35 3.27 -34.96
N ARG A 74 31.89 4.53 -34.84
CA ARG A 74 30.48 4.84 -34.53
C ARG A 74 29.55 4.30 -35.62
N ALA A 75 29.87 4.48 -36.89
CA ALA A 75 29.10 3.96 -38.00
C ALA A 75 29.03 2.38 -37.99
N THR A 76 30.16 1.73 -37.70
CA THR A 76 30.22 0.28 -37.59
C THR A 76 29.39 -0.25 -36.39
N VAL A 77 29.47 0.42 -35.25
CA VAL A 77 28.67 0.04 -34.05
C VAL A 77 27.18 0.22 -34.34
N LEU A 78 26.77 1.33 -34.98
CA LEU A 78 25.37 1.57 -35.32
C LEU A 78 24.85 0.55 -36.36
N SER A 79 25.64 0.22 -37.39
CA SER A 79 25.27 -0.81 -38.36
C SER A 79 25.15 -2.20 -37.69
N ASP A 80 26.05 -2.54 -36.79
CA ASP A 80 26.04 -3.78 -36.02
C ASP A 80 24.82 -3.87 -35.10
N VAL A 81 24.50 -2.80 -34.36
CA VAL A 81 23.29 -2.74 -33.52
C VAL A 81 22.02 -2.89 -34.34
N ARG A 82 21.93 -2.21 -35.51
CA ARG A 82 20.79 -2.34 -36.41
C ARG A 82 20.63 -3.79 -36.94
N HIS A 83 21.74 -4.45 -37.26
CA HIS A 83 21.75 -5.86 -37.65
C HIS A 83 21.31 -6.78 -36.53
N ASP A 84 21.83 -6.58 -35.32
CA ASP A 84 21.49 -7.36 -34.11
C ASP A 84 20.02 -7.18 -33.76
N LEU A 85 19.47 -5.95 -33.84
CA LEU A 85 18.05 -5.65 -33.63
C LEU A 85 17.13 -6.36 -34.65
N THR A 86 17.45 -6.25 -35.98
CA THR A 86 16.67 -6.89 -37.03
C THR A 86 16.69 -8.41 -36.92
N TYR A 87 17.83 -8.95 -36.59
CA TYR A 87 17.96 -10.40 -36.31
C TYR A 87 17.17 -10.82 -35.08
N GLY A 88 17.28 -10.07 -33.97
CA GLY A 88 16.52 -10.31 -32.75
C GLY A 88 15.02 -10.31 -33.00
N ILE A 89 14.47 -9.30 -33.67
CA ILE A 89 13.03 -9.21 -34.00
C ILE A 89 12.58 -10.40 -34.85
N ARG A 90 13.36 -10.79 -35.87
CA ARG A 90 13.04 -11.93 -36.73
C ARG A 90 13.06 -13.24 -35.93
N THR A 91 14.01 -13.39 -35.03
CA THR A 91 14.16 -14.56 -34.15
C THR A 91 13.01 -14.68 -33.15
N LEU A 92 12.56 -13.55 -32.58
CA LEU A 92 11.42 -13.48 -31.65
C LEU A 92 10.10 -13.84 -32.37
N ARG A 93 9.90 -13.34 -33.59
CA ARG A 93 8.73 -13.67 -34.41
C ARG A 93 8.67 -15.14 -34.82
N ARG A 94 9.82 -15.75 -35.20
CA ARG A 94 9.89 -17.18 -35.58
C ARG A 94 9.63 -18.11 -34.38
N GLY A 95 9.96 -17.69 -33.16
CA GLY A 95 9.71 -18.43 -31.92
C GLY A 95 8.53 -17.84 -31.12
N ALA A 96 7.38 -17.57 -31.74
CA ALA A 96 6.26 -16.84 -31.12
C ALA A 96 5.77 -17.47 -29.80
N ALA A 97 5.65 -18.80 -29.73
CA ALA A 97 5.22 -19.49 -28.51
C ALA A 97 6.22 -19.30 -27.34
N PHE A 98 7.52 -19.42 -27.63
CA PHE A 98 8.58 -19.17 -26.64
C PHE A 98 8.58 -17.69 -26.20
N THR A 99 8.52 -16.78 -27.15
CA THR A 99 8.50 -15.33 -26.90
C THR A 99 7.27 -14.96 -26.07
N GLY A 100 6.10 -15.49 -26.43
CA GLY A 100 4.86 -15.25 -25.70
C GLY A 100 4.92 -15.74 -24.24
N LEU A 101 5.51 -16.91 -24.01
CA LEU A 101 5.68 -17.46 -22.64
C LEU A 101 6.64 -16.61 -21.80
N VAL A 102 7.77 -16.19 -22.38
CA VAL A 102 8.77 -15.36 -21.70
C VAL A 102 8.22 -13.94 -21.44
N VAL A 103 7.64 -13.31 -22.46
CA VAL A 103 7.07 -11.97 -22.34
C VAL A 103 5.88 -11.98 -21.36
N GLY A 104 4.98 -12.94 -21.48
CA GLY A 104 3.83 -13.07 -20.58
C GLY A 104 4.26 -13.30 -19.13
N GLY A 105 5.21 -14.20 -18.90
CA GLY A 105 5.75 -14.46 -17.56
C GLY A 105 6.41 -13.22 -16.95
N LEU A 106 7.32 -12.56 -17.68
CA LEU A 106 7.99 -11.34 -17.21
C LEU A 106 7.00 -10.18 -17.04
N ALA A 107 6.05 -10.00 -17.95
CA ALA A 107 5.03 -8.95 -17.83
C ALA A 107 4.16 -9.13 -16.59
N LEU A 108 3.75 -10.37 -16.28
CA LEU A 108 3.01 -10.67 -15.05
C LEU A 108 3.87 -10.45 -13.80
N GLY A 109 5.11 -10.94 -13.77
CA GLY A 109 6.00 -10.81 -12.62
C GLY A 109 6.39 -9.35 -12.35
N ILE A 110 6.83 -8.61 -13.37
CA ILE A 110 7.19 -7.19 -13.25
C ILE A 110 5.94 -6.34 -13.02
N GLY A 111 4.82 -6.64 -13.70
CA GLY A 111 3.54 -5.95 -13.55
C GLY A 111 2.95 -6.08 -12.16
N ALA A 112 3.03 -7.29 -11.54
CA ALA A 112 2.62 -7.49 -10.15
C ALA A 112 3.47 -6.63 -9.19
N ASN A 113 4.78 -6.55 -9.40
CA ASN A 113 5.66 -5.66 -8.63
C ASN A 113 5.30 -4.19 -8.84
N ALA A 114 5.05 -3.77 -10.08
CA ALA A 114 4.62 -2.41 -10.41
C ALA A 114 3.26 -2.05 -9.77
N THR A 115 2.32 -3.01 -9.70
CA THR A 115 1.03 -2.85 -9.04
C THR A 115 1.20 -2.54 -7.54
N ILE A 116 1.95 -3.37 -6.81
CA ILE A 116 2.17 -3.16 -5.36
C ILE A 116 3.00 -1.90 -5.12
N PHE A 117 4.03 -1.65 -5.96
CA PHE A 117 4.82 -0.42 -5.84
C PHE A 117 3.99 0.85 -6.10
N SER A 118 3.02 0.81 -7.00
CA SER A 118 2.09 1.93 -7.23
C SER A 118 1.26 2.25 -5.98
N LEU A 119 0.83 1.24 -5.21
CA LEU A 119 0.16 1.45 -3.93
C LEU A 119 1.11 1.98 -2.86
N ILE A 120 2.32 1.45 -2.79
CA ILE A 120 3.38 1.95 -1.89
C ILE A 120 3.71 3.42 -2.22
N ASP A 121 3.89 3.75 -3.50
CA ASP A 121 4.13 5.12 -3.95
C ASP A 121 2.99 6.04 -3.51
N ALA A 122 1.74 5.67 -3.80
CA ALA A 122 0.57 6.50 -3.51
C ALA A 122 0.30 6.67 -2.00
N MET A 123 0.54 5.65 -1.18
CA MET A 123 0.19 5.67 0.25
C MET A 123 1.37 6.05 1.16
N LEU A 124 2.60 5.61 0.81
CA LEU A 124 3.74 5.71 1.71
C LEU A 124 4.83 6.69 1.25
N LEU A 125 5.02 6.89 -0.06
CA LEU A 125 6.18 7.62 -0.57
C LEU A 125 5.83 8.99 -1.14
N ARG A 126 4.65 9.12 -1.76
CA ARG A 126 4.25 10.34 -2.47
C ARG A 126 4.12 11.51 -1.50
N GLN A 127 4.72 12.62 -1.88
CA GLN A 127 4.60 13.88 -1.18
C GLN A 127 3.27 14.57 -1.54
N LEU A 128 2.81 15.45 -0.65
CA LEU A 128 1.66 16.31 -0.93
C LEU A 128 1.93 17.21 -2.14
N PRO A 129 0.91 17.47 -2.97
CA PRO A 129 1.02 18.37 -4.12
C PRO A 129 0.93 19.85 -3.68
N VAL A 130 1.83 20.25 -2.82
CA VAL A 130 1.92 21.60 -2.21
C VAL A 130 3.30 22.20 -2.48
N THR A 131 3.43 23.52 -2.24
CA THR A 131 4.72 24.18 -2.41
C THR A 131 5.71 23.73 -1.32
N LYS A 132 6.90 23.24 -1.72
CA LYS A 132 7.99 22.79 -0.84
C LYS A 132 7.49 21.88 0.30
N PRO A 133 6.99 20.71 -0.01
CA PRO A 133 6.42 19.80 1.00
C PRO A 133 7.44 19.38 2.06
N GLU A 134 8.75 19.39 1.75
CA GLU A 134 9.84 19.07 2.67
C GLU A 134 9.96 20.06 3.85
N GLU A 135 9.47 21.29 3.71
CA GLU A 135 9.42 22.29 4.79
C GLU A 135 8.21 22.08 5.72
N LEU A 136 7.29 21.16 5.42
CA LEU A 136 6.12 20.91 6.27
C LEU A 136 6.45 19.93 7.40
N VAL A 137 5.98 20.26 8.58
CA VAL A 137 6.08 19.48 9.81
C VAL A 137 4.69 19.29 10.39
N ALA A 138 4.34 18.06 10.74
CA ALA A 138 3.14 17.73 11.48
C ALA A 138 3.43 17.79 12.99
N VAL A 139 2.56 18.46 13.74
CA VAL A 139 2.59 18.55 15.21
C VAL A 139 1.33 17.90 15.76
N GLY A 140 1.49 16.94 16.65
CA GLY A 140 0.45 16.01 17.07
C GLY A 140 0.65 14.64 16.44
N ASP A 141 -0.28 13.73 16.66
CA ASP A 141 -0.22 12.39 16.06
C ASP A 141 -0.75 12.43 14.61
N PRO A 142 0.13 12.34 13.58
CA PRO A 142 -0.27 12.42 12.17
C PRO A 142 -1.14 11.25 11.72
N GLU A 143 -1.29 10.22 12.55
CA GLU A 143 -2.10 9.02 12.28
C GLU A 143 -3.51 9.16 12.85
N ASN A 144 -3.71 10.08 13.78
CA ASN A 144 -4.96 10.28 14.51
C ASN A 144 -5.88 11.33 13.85
N VAL A 145 -6.08 11.21 12.52
CA VAL A 145 -6.81 12.20 11.70
C VAL A 145 -8.34 12.14 11.80
N THR A 146 -8.87 11.16 12.51
CA THR A 146 -10.32 10.93 12.64
C THR A 146 -10.81 11.03 14.08
N SER A 147 -9.92 11.22 15.03
CA SER A 147 -10.27 11.26 16.44
C SER A 147 -10.54 12.67 16.93
N SER A 148 -11.42 12.78 17.89
CA SER A 148 -11.63 13.91 18.77
C SER A 148 -11.73 13.35 20.19
N GLY A 149 -11.44 14.18 21.19
CA GLY A 149 -11.51 13.75 22.56
C GLY A 149 -11.66 14.91 23.52
N TYR A 150 -12.28 14.64 24.65
CA TYR A 150 -12.38 15.59 25.75
C TYR A 150 -11.55 15.07 26.94
N GLY A 151 -10.84 15.95 27.62
CA GLY A 151 -10.12 15.56 28.82
C GLY A 151 -8.89 16.40 29.08
N THR A 152 -7.91 15.80 29.78
CA THR A 152 -6.62 16.46 30.02
C THR A 152 -5.98 16.85 28.70
N PRO A 153 -5.63 18.13 28.47
CA PRO A 153 -4.98 18.55 27.25
C PRO A 153 -3.73 17.69 26.94
N SER A 154 -3.61 17.24 25.73
CA SER A 154 -2.45 16.45 25.26
C SER A 154 -1.82 17.15 24.07
N ALA A 155 -0.61 16.76 23.71
CA ALA A 155 0.05 17.24 22.51
C ALA A 155 -0.17 16.30 21.30
N GLU A 156 -1.12 15.39 21.38
CA GLU A 156 -1.52 14.51 20.28
C GLU A 156 -2.61 15.14 19.43
N LEU A 157 -3.61 15.78 20.09
CA LEU A 157 -4.68 16.53 19.46
C LEU A 157 -4.77 17.89 20.16
N PHE A 158 -4.98 18.92 19.38
CA PHE A 158 -5.00 20.30 19.87
C PHE A 158 -6.44 20.83 19.97
N SER A 159 -6.71 21.58 21.04
CA SER A 159 -7.89 22.43 21.09
C SER A 159 -7.67 23.69 20.25
N TYR A 160 -8.76 24.38 19.87
CA TYR A 160 -8.63 25.63 19.12
C TYR A 160 -7.89 26.71 19.89
N PRO A 161 -8.15 26.95 21.21
CA PRO A 161 -7.33 27.85 21.97
C PRO A 161 -5.84 27.48 22.03
N LEU A 162 -5.49 26.19 22.17
CA LEU A 162 -4.09 25.75 22.18
C LEU A 162 -3.43 25.96 20.80
N TYR A 163 -4.16 25.73 19.70
CA TYR A 163 -3.69 26.08 18.37
C TYR A 163 -3.37 27.57 18.26
N ARG A 164 -4.24 28.46 18.76
CA ARG A 164 -4.00 29.90 18.74
C ARG A 164 -2.77 30.28 19.53
N ASP A 165 -2.58 29.69 20.72
CA ASP A 165 -1.41 29.96 21.56
C ASP A 165 -0.12 29.53 20.80
N VAL A 166 -0.12 28.39 20.09
CA VAL A 166 1.01 27.94 19.27
C VAL A 166 1.19 28.84 18.04
N HIS A 167 0.10 29.22 17.37
CA HIS A 167 0.15 30.08 16.19
C HIS A 167 0.78 31.44 16.51
N ASP A 168 0.36 32.06 17.62
CA ASP A 168 0.76 33.43 17.98
C ASP A 168 2.17 33.49 18.61
N ASN A 169 2.62 32.44 19.30
CA ASN A 169 3.85 32.47 20.09
C ASN A 169 5.00 31.63 19.52
N ASN A 170 4.81 30.90 18.38
CA ASN A 170 5.89 30.10 17.83
C ASN A 170 7.01 30.94 17.21
N GLN A 171 8.25 30.43 17.31
CA GLN A 171 9.45 31.04 16.71
C GLN A 171 10.04 30.22 15.55
N VAL A 172 9.54 28.99 15.33
CA VAL A 172 10.15 28.01 14.43
C VAL A 172 9.44 27.90 13.09
N PHE A 173 8.18 28.28 13.01
CA PHE A 173 7.38 28.26 11.80
C PHE A 173 7.28 29.63 11.12
N SER A 174 7.18 29.64 9.83
CA SER A 174 6.78 30.80 9.02
C SER A 174 5.26 30.91 8.91
N GLY A 175 4.54 29.83 9.20
CA GLY A 175 3.08 29.76 9.30
C GLY A 175 2.67 28.41 9.88
N VAL A 176 1.61 28.42 10.70
CA VAL A 176 1.00 27.22 11.30
C VAL A 176 -0.46 27.18 10.91
N VAL A 177 -0.93 26.02 10.47
CA VAL A 177 -2.33 25.76 10.18
C VAL A 177 -2.89 24.67 11.08
N ALA A 178 -4.17 24.75 11.34
CA ALA A 178 -4.92 23.71 12.03
C ALA A 178 -5.92 23.04 11.08
N THR A 179 -6.13 21.76 11.26
CA THR A 179 -7.10 20.96 10.51
C THR A 179 -7.84 20.03 11.44
N GLY A 180 -9.17 20.02 11.36
CA GLY A 180 -10.04 19.14 12.12
C GLY A 180 -10.29 17.79 11.42
N PRO A 181 -11.01 16.85 12.05
CA PRO A 181 -11.44 15.59 11.43
C PRO A 181 -12.37 15.87 10.24
N ALA A 182 -12.41 14.96 9.29
CA ALA A 182 -13.41 15.00 8.22
C ALA A 182 -14.78 14.67 8.81
N SER A 183 -15.79 15.47 8.44
CA SER A 183 -17.18 15.27 8.81
C SER A 183 -18.08 15.28 7.58
N ARG A 184 -19.19 14.56 7.62
CA ARG A 184 -20.23 14.70 6.62
C ARG A 184 -21.00 15.99 6.88
N LEU A 185 -21.29 16.74 5.82
CA LEU A 185 -22.04 17.98 5.90
C LEU A 185 -23.39 17.79 5.20
N ASP A 186 -24.45 18.31 5.80
CA ASP A 186 -25.74 18.47 5.13
C ASP A 186 -25.70 19.67 4.21
N VAL A 187 -25.62 19.45 2.90
CA VAL A 187 -25.53 20.53 1.93
C VAL A 187 -26.75 20.57 1.04
N ARG A 188 -27.37 21.76 0.97
CA ARG A 188 -28.45 22.07 0.03
C ARG A 188 -28.01 23.20 -0.88
N VAL A 189 -27.86 22.89 -2.16
CA VAL A 189 -27.38 23.86 -3.17
C VAL A 189 -28.52 24.72 -3.71
N GLU A 190 -29.73 24.21 -3.72
CA GLU A 190 -30.93 24.92 -4.18
C GLU A 190 -31.98 24.97 -3.08
N ARG A 191 -32.65 26.13 -2.95
CA ARG A 191 -33.79 26.25 -2.04
C ARG A 191 -34.92 25.32 -2.50
N GLY A 192 -35.34 24.39 -1.62
CA GLY A 192 -36.40 23.42 -1.92
C GLY A 192 -35.95 22.05 -2.36
N MET A 193 -34.66 21.70 -2.32
CA MET A 193 -34.22 20.30 -2.42
C MET A 193 -34.86 19.46 -1.32
N ALA A 194 -35.49 18.35 -1.71
CA ALA A 194 -36.15 17.44 -0.78
C ALA A 194 -35.16 16.69 0.12
N GLU A 195 -34.02 16.30 -0.43
CA GLU A 195 -32.97 15.59 0.32
C GLU A 195 -31.64 16.37 0.22
N PRO A 196 -30.88 16.54 1.34
CA PRO A 196 -29.56 17.14 1.32
C PRO A 196 -28.53 16.19 0.67
N GLU A 197 -27.45 16.77 0.14
CA GLU A 197 -26.26 16.01 -0.23
C GLU A 197 -25.33 15.90 0.98
N HIS A 198 -24.53 14.83 1.05
CA HIS A 198 -23.62 14.60 2.17
C HIS A 198 -22.13 14.60 1.70
N PRO A 199 -21.57 15.74 1.25
CA PRO A 199 -20.16 15.84 0.92
C PRO A 199 -19.29 15.79 2.19
N ASN A 200 -18.03 15.37 2.01
CA ASN A 200 -17.04 15.40 3.08
C ASN A 200 -16.55 16.83 3.31
N GLY A 201 -16.82 17.38 4.48
CA GLY A 201 -16.30 18.67 4.92
C GLY A 201 -15.12 18.56 5.84
N ARG A 202 -14.36 19.65 5.94
CA ARG A 202 -13.24 19.77 6.87
C ARG A 202 -13.11 21.20 7.36
N PHE A 203 -12.99 21.34 8.67
CA PHE A 203 -12.69 22.63 9.27
C PHE A 203 -11.18 22.86 9.25
N VAL A 204 -10.75 24.02 8.74
CA VAL A 204 -9.34 24.41 8.63
C VAL A 204 -9.15 25.85 9.07
N SER A 205 -7.95 26.21 9.50
CA SER A 205 -7.63 27.64 9.77
C SER A 205 -7.65 28.44 8.47
N GLY A 206 -8.03 29.72 8.53
CA GLY A 206 -8.17 30.57 7.34
C GLY A 206 -6.89 30.67 6.52
N ASN A 207 -5.71 30.66 7.16
CA ASN A 207 -4.41 30.69 6.50
C ASN A 207 -3.99 29.34 5.87
N TYR A 208 -4.85 28.30 5.88
CA TYR A 208 -4.53 26.93 5.45
C TYR A 208 -3.94 26.87 4.05
N PHE A 209 -4.60 27.45 3.06
CA PHE A 209 -4.16 27.38 1.67
C PHE A 209 -2.89 28.20 1.42
N SER A 210 -2.75 29.36 2.07
CA SER A 210 -1.58 30.23 1.92
C SER A 210 -0.32 29.57 2.49
N VAL A 211 -0.39 28.94 3.67
CA VAL A 211 0.74 28.24 4.29
C VAL A 211 1.12 27.00 3.50
N LEU A 212 0.16 26.23 2.97
CA LEU A 212 0.42 25.09 2.08
C LEU A 212 0.92 25.53 0.69
N GLY A 213 0.73 26.79 0.32
CA GLY A 213 1.10 27.31 -1.00
C GLY A 213 0.18 26.78 -2.11
N VAL A 214 -1.09 26.51 -1.80
CA VAL A 214 -2.11 26.03 -2.74
C VAL A 214 -2.93 27.21 -3.24
N ARG A 215 -3.00 27.40 -4.56
CA ARG A 215 -3.75 28.47 -5.21
C ARG A 215 -5.08 27.95 -5.74
N ALA A 216 -6.11 28.79 -5.72
CA ALA A 216 -7.40 28.46 -6.33
C ALA A 216 -7.26 28.25 -7.83
N ALA A 217 -8.03 27.31 -8.39
CA ALA A 217 -8.22 27.18 -9.84
C ALA A 217 -9.22 28.21 -10.36
N VAL A 218 -10.25 28.54 -9.56
CA VAL A 218 -11.26 29.56 -9.86
C VAL A 218 -11.57 30.31 -8.57
N GLY A 219 -11.70 31.63 -8.62
CA GLY A 219 -11.97 32.49 -7.45
C GLY A 219 -10.79 32.60 -6.48
N THR A 220 -11.04 32.63 -5.20
CA THR A 220 -10.05 32.74 -4.11
C THR A 220 -10.24 31.63 -3.09
N THR A 221 -9.13 31.14 -2.52
CA THR A 221 -9.17 30.24 -1.37
C THR A 221 -9.47 31.03 -0.08
N LEU A 222 -9.79 30.32 1.01
CA LEU A 222 -9.85 30.89 2.33
C LEU A 222 -8.55 31.62 2.67
N ASP A 223 -8.64 32.69 3.47
CA ASP A 223 -7.51 33.46 3.95
C ASP A 223 -7.65 33.80 5.45
N SER A 224 -6.62 34.41 6.05
CA SER A 224 -6.61 34.72 7.49
C SER A 224 -7.75 35.62 7.96
N SER A 225 -8.41 36.41 7.06
CA SER A 225 -9.57 37.21 7.44
C SER A 225 -10.81 36.39 7.74
N ASP A 226 -10.86 35.14 7.24
CA ASP A 226 -11.94 34.18 7.50
C ASP A 226 -11.91 33.63 8.94
N ASP A 227 -10.77 33.76 9.65
CA ASP A 227 -10.64 33.43 11.07
C ASP A 227 -11.10 34.53 12.03
N ALA A 228 -11.48 35.70 11.52
CA ALA A 228 -11.93 36.83 12.35
C ALA A 228 -13.29 36.51 13.00
N PRO A 229 -13.50 36.90 14.27
CA PRO A 229 -14.79 36.75 14.92
C PRO A 229 -15.90 37.50 14.15
N GLY A 230 -16.98 36.81 13.82
CA GLY A 230 -18.09 37.36 13.06
C GLY A 230 -17.87 37.47 11.55
N ALA A 231 -16.79 36.86 11.02
CA ALA A 231 -16.59 36.76 9.58
C ALA A 231 -17.76 36.02 8.92
N LEU A 232 -18.05 36.36 7.65
CA LEU A 232 -19.07 35.68 6.88
C LEU A 232 -18.63 34.19 6.70
N ALA A 233 -19.57 33.28 6.86
CA ALA A 233 -19.28 31.87 6.60
C ALA A 233 -18.96 31.65 5.10
N ARG A 234 -17.74 31.29 4.83
CA ARG A 234 -17.18 31.05 3.49
C ARG A 234 -16.72 29.63 3.33
N ALA A 235 -16.63 29.15 2.08
CA ALA A 235 -16.12 27.83 1.78
C ALA A 235 -15.26 27.85 0.53
N THR A 236 -14.20 27.03 0.53
CA THR A 236 -13.50 26.62 -0.68
C THR A 236 -13.91 25.18 -1.02
N ILE A 237 -14.28 24.92 -2.26
CA ILE A 237 -14.69 23.57 -2.70
C ILE A 237 -13.59 22.89 -3.51
N ASN A 238 -13.59 21.58 -3.49
CA ASN A 238 -12.65 20.76 -4.24
C ASN A 238 -13.03 20.71 -5.74
N HIS A 239 -12.04 20.61 -6.61
CA HIS A 239 -12.23 20.52 -8.07
C HIS A 239 -13.14 19.34 -8.46
N GLY A 240 -13.00 18.20 -7.81
CA GLY A 240 -13.82 17.03 -8.08
C GLY A 240 -15.29 17.23 -7.71
N TYR A 241 -15.58 17.87 -6.57
CA TYR A 241 -16.93 18.22 -6.16
C TYR A 241 -17.53 19.27 -7.10
N TRP A 242 -16.79 20.32 -7.45
CA TRP A 242 -17.17 21.32 -8.44
C TRP A 242 -17.55 20.71 -9.78
N THR A 243 -16.74 19.77 -10.31
CA THR A 243 -17.03 19.11 -11.57
C THR A 243 -18.25 18.19 -11.50
N ARG A 244 -18.40 17.41 -10.40
CA ARG A 244 -19.53 16.49 -10.23
C ARG A 244 -20.85 17.22 -10.01
N ARG A 245 -20.86 18.27 -9.18
CA ARG A 245 -22.11 18.93 -8.72
C ARG A 245 -22.47 20.15 -9.56
N PHE A 246 -21.48 20.93 -9.97
CA PHE A 246 -21.65 22.18 -10.68
C PHE A 246 -21.20 22.11 -12.14
N GLN A 247 -20.87 20.92 -12.66
CA GLN A 247 -20.48 20.69 -14.07
C GLN A 247 -19.31 21.57 -14.55
N GLY A 248 -18.47 22.05 -13.63
CA GLY A 248 -17.36 22.95 -13.96
C GLY A 248 -17.77 24.40 -14.22
N ASP A 249 -18.97 24.82 -13.79
CA ASP A 249 -19.43 26.20 -13.95
C ASP A 249 -18.66 27.16 -13.04
N SER A 250 -17.98 28.14 -13.63
CA SER A 250 -17.21 29.15 -12.89
C SER A 250 -18.07 30.17 -12.13
N THR A 251 -19.37 30.25 -12.44
CA THR A 251 -20.32 31.11 -11.73
C THR A 251 -20.65 30.60 -10.31
N VAL A 252 -20.10 29.43 -9.93
CA VAL A 252 -20.20 28.90 -8.56
C VAL A 252 -19.58 29.83 -7.52
N VAL A 253 -18.61 30.64 -7.89
CA VAL A 253 -17.97 31.62 -7.00
C VAL A 253 -18.95 32.75 -6.69
N GLY A 254 -19.15 33.01 -5.39
CA GLY A 254 -20.18 33.97 -4.88
C GLY A 254 -21.54 33.32 -4.65
N ARG A 255 -21.76 32.05 -5.04
CA ARG A 255 -23.01 31.35 -4.80
C ARG A 255 -23.14 30.94 -3.33
N ALA A 256 -24.31 31.22 -2.75
CA ALA A 256 -24.66 30.78 -1.42
C ALA A 256 -25.23 29.35 -1.46
N ILE A 257 -24.74 28.49 -0.56
CA ILE A 257 -25.25 27.15 -0.28
C ILE A 257 -25.66 27.08 1.18
N THR A 258 -26.57 26.17 1.53
CA THR A 258 -26.89 25.90 2.93
C THR A 258 -26.10 24.69 3.40
N VAL A 259 -25.32 24.87 4.47
CA VAL A 259 -24.53 23.82 5.11
C VAL A 259 -25.01 23.67 6.54
N ASN A 260 -25.46 22.46 6.93
CA ASN A 260 -26.01 22.21 8.26
C ASN A 260 -27.05 23.25 8.71
N GLY A 261 -27.89 23.70 7.78
CA GLY A 261 -28.92 24.71 8.05
C GLY A 261 -28.45 26.17 8.00
N ALA A 262 -27.15 26.46 7.96
CA ALA A 262 -26.62 27.81 7.88
C ALA A 262 -26.16 28.20 6.46
N GLY A 263 -26.26 29.45 6.10
CA GLY A 263 -25.80 30.00 4.80
C GLY A 263 -24.29 30.13 4.72
N VAL A 264 -23.68 29.53 3.68
CA VAL A 264 -22.24 29.57 3.42
C VAL A 264 -21.99 30.00 1.98
N VAL A 265 -21.03 30.91 1.74
CA VAL A 265 -20.72 31.42 0.41
C VAL A 265 -19.48 30.71 -0.15
N ILE A 266 -19.58 30.14 -1.35
CA ILE A 266 -18.44 29.55 -2.04
C ILE A 266 -17.54 30.67 -2.57
N THR A 267 -16.28 30.74 -2.12
CA THR A 267 -15.30 31.77 -2.53
C THR A 267 -14.38 31.30 -3.64
N GLY A 268 -14.17 30.00 -3.76
CA GLY A 268 -13.29 29.48 -4.79
C GLY A 268 -13.26 27.96 -4.88
N VAL A 269 -12.53 27.51 -5.89
CA VAL A 269 -12.34 26.10 -6.22
C VAL A 269 -10.87 25.77 -6.11
N GLY A 270 -10.51 24.72 -5.37
CA GLY A 270 -9.15 24.20 -5.27
C GLY A 270 -8.64 23.62 -6.60
N PRO A 271 -7.31 23.46 -6.77
CA PRO A 271 -6.73 22.88 -7.98
C PRO A 271 -6.99 21.38 -8.08
N PRO A 272 -7.03 20.77 -9.30
CA PRO A 272 -7.35 19.36 -9.51
C PRO A 272 -6.43 18.39 -8.76
N ALA A 273 -5.16 18.77 -8.56
CA ALA A 273 -4.16 17.91 -7.92
C ALA A 273 -4.28 17.85 -6.39
N PHE A 274 -4.96 18.82 -5.76
CA PHE A 274 -5.06 18.94 -4.31
C PHE A 274 -6.44 18.50 -3.81
N THR A 275 -6.47 17.42 -3.05
CA THR A 275 -7.70 16.85 -2.47
C THR A 275 -7.74 16.93 -0.94
N GLY A 276 -6.77 17.62 -0.35
CA GLY A 276 -6.57 17.75 1.09
C GLY A 276 -5.22 17.22 1.56
N GLU A 277 -4.92 17.44 2.82
CA GLU A 277 -3.68 17.03 3.47
C GLU A 277 -3.72 15.57 3.96
N VAL A 278 -4.89 14.92 3.94
CA VAL A 278 -5.07 13.54 4.45
C VAL A 278 -5.06 12.54 3.29
N VAL A 279 -4.07 11.67 3.30
CA VAL A 279 -3.92 10.62 2.28
C VAL A 279 -5.00 9.55 2.42
N GLY A 280 -5.64 9.21 1.30
CA GLY A 280 -6.73 8.21 1.25
C GLY A 280 -8.12 8.78 1.53
N SER A 281 -8.23 10.05 1.89
CA SER A 281 -9.47 10.79 2.06
C SER A 281 -9.56 11.95 1.07
N THR A 282 -10.76 12.32 0.67
CA THR A 282 -11.00 13.52 -0.16
C THR A 282 -11.85 14.47 0.64
N THR A 283 -11.41 15.71 0.77
CA THR A 283 -12.22 16.79 1.29
C THR A 283 -12.95 17.45 0.12
N ASP A 284 -14.28 17.51 0.17
CA ASP A 284 -15.09 18.16 -0.85
C ASP A 284 -15.28 19.65 -0.56
N ILE A 285 -15.38 20.03 0.73
CA ILE A 285 -15.62 21.41 1.18
C ILE A 285 -14.69 21.71 2.35
N TRP A 286 -13.92 22.81 2.26
CA TRP A 286 -13.14 23.37 3.37
C TRP A 286 -13.86 24.57 3.94
N LEU A 287 -13.97 24.61 5.27
CA LEU A 287 -14.66 25.63 6.06
C LEU A 287 -13.71 26.23 7.09
N PRO A 288 -13.77 27.53 7.37
CA PRO A 288 -12.96 28.12 8.44
C PRO A 288 -13.35 27.55 9.81
N ILE A 289 -12.36 27.29 10.68
CA ILE A 289 -12.61 26.79 12.05
C ILE A 289 -13.62 27.62 12.83
N PRO A 290 -13.61 28.98 12.79
CA PRO A 290 -14.60 29.80 13.53
C PRO A 290 -16.06 29.55 13.11
N THR A 291 -16.32 28.97 11.96
CA THR A 291 -17.69 28.60 11.53
C THR A 291 -18.21 27.33 12.20
N HIS A 292 -17.39 26.60 12.95
CA HIS A 292 -17.76 25.35 13.59
C HIS A 292 -19.00 25.50 14.48
N ASP A 293 -18.98 26.41 15.43
CA ASP A 293 -20.07 26.55 16.38
C ASP A 293 -21.35 27.15 15.75
N LEU A 294 -21.25 27.81 14.59
CA LEU A 294 -22.39 28.20 13.77
C LEU A 294 -23.05 27.00 13.09
N LEU A 295 -22.23 26.08 12.57
CA LEU A 295 -22.69 24.93 11.83
C LEU A 295 -23.04 23.73 12.73
N ARG A 296 -22.54 23.77 13.98
CA ARG A 296 -22.74 22.75 15.02
C ARG A 296 -22.98 23.40 16.38
N PRO A 297 -24.11 24.10 16.57
CA PRO A 297 -24.35 24.89 17.77
C PRO A 297 -24.49 24.06 19.04
N ASN A 298 -24.72 22.77 18.93
CA ASN A 298 -24.82 21.84 20.06
C ASN A 298 -23.44 21.36 20.53
N GLU A 299 -22.39 21.53 19.70
CA GLU A 299 -21.01 21.10 19.95
C GLU A 299 -20.06 22.29 20.21
N ARG A 300 -20.39 23.21 21.11
CA ARG A 300 -19.57 24.42 21.38
C ARG A 300 -18.18 24.08 21.90
N ILE A 301 -17.23 23.85 20.97
CA ILE A 301 -15.88 23.42 21.31
C ILE A 301 -14.79 24.47 21.07
N LEU A 302 -15.10 25.57 20.39
CA LEU A 302 -14.09 26.58 20.03
C LEU A 302 -13.39 27.20 21.22
N ASP A 303 -14.11 27.48 22.31
CA ASP A 303 -13.52 28.06 23.53
C ASP A 303 -13.10 26.99 24.55
N ASN A 304 -13.35 25.70 24.26
CA ASN A 304 -13.08 24.62 25.17
C ASN A 304 -11.64 24.10 25.03
N ARG A 305 -10.79 24.40 25.98
CA ARG A 305 -9.38 23.98 26.02
C ARG A 305 -9.20 22.46 26.25
N ARG A 306 -10.23 21.77 26.71
CA ARG A 306 -10.23 20.31 26.92
C ARG A 306 -10.71 19.52 25.68
N ALA A 307 -11.22 20.20 24.67
CA ALA A 307 -11.65 19.58 23.41
C ALA A 307 -10.47 19.50 22.44
N GLY A 308 -9.78 18.35 22.41
CA GLY A 308 -8.73 18.05 21.44
C GLY A 308 -9.32 17.48 20.16
N TRP A 309 -9.25 18.19 19.05
CA TRP A 309 -9.83 17.78 17.77
C TRP A 309 -9.05 18.27 16.55
N LEU A 310 -8.01 19.07 16.77
CA LEU A 310 -7.21 19.65 15.70
C LEU A 310 -5.84 18.99 15.63
N LEU A 311 -5.36 18.79 14.41
CA LEU A 311 -3.97 18.50 14.10
C LEU A 311 -3.33 19.75 13.51
N LEU A 312 -2.03 19.94 13.77
CA LEU A 312 -1.31 21.11 13.28
C LEU A 312 -0.31 20.73 12.20
N LEU A 313 -0.23 21.55 11.17
CA LEU A 313 0.81 21.52 10.16
C LEU A 313 1.54 22.86 10.15
N GLY A 314 2.86 22.84 10.36
CA GLY A 314 3.68 24.06 10.33
C GLY A 314 4.63 24.03 9.15
N ARG A 315 4.81 25.18 8.50
CA ARG A 315 5.89 25.39 7.54
C ARG A 315 7.11 25.94 8.29
N THR A 316 8.20 25.20 8.30
CA THR A 316 9.42 25.61 9.03
C THR A 316 10.07 26.82 8.39
N LYS A 317 10.73 27.63 9.23
CA LYS A 317 11.67 28.63 8.74
C LYS A 317 12.87 27.95 8.05
N PRO A 318 13.44 28.55 7.01
CA PRO A 318 14.56 27.95 6.28
C PRO A 318 15.73 27.56 7.20
N GLY A 319 16.30 26.37 6.98
CA GLY A 319 17.50 25.88 7.66
C GLY A 319 17.30 25.22 9.02
N LEU A 320 16.08 25.11 9.52
CA LEU A 320 15.79 24.41 10.78
C LEU A 320 15.65 22.91 10.55
N THR A 321 16.26 22.12 11.43
CA THR A 321 16.06 20.68 11.51
C THR A 321 14.82 20.33 12.31
N LEU A 322 14.27 19.13 12.08
CA LEU A 322 13.09 18.65 12.81
C LEU A 322 13.26 18.69 14.34
N GLU A 323 14.48 18.35 14.82
CA GLU A 323 14.80 18.37 16.25
C GLU A 323 14.81 19.81 16.81
N GLN A 324 15.33 20.77 16.06
CA GLN A 324 15.28 22.20 16.46
C GLN A 324 13.85 22.71 16.50
N VAL A 325 13.02 22.31 15.56
CA VAL A 325 11.59 22.62 15.56
C VAL A 325 10.92 22.06 16.82
N LYS A 326 11.17 20.81 17.14
CA LYS A 326 10.64 20.15 18.34
C LYS A 326 11.04 20.90 19.61
N GLN A 327 12.33 21.18 19.76
CA GLN A 327 12.85 21.92 20.93
C GLN A 327 12.28 23.34 21.05
N GLY A 328 12.03 24.02 19.95
CA GLY A 328 11.44 25.35 19.97
C GLY A 328 9.93 25.37 20.24
N LEU A 329 9.21 24.26 19.96
CA LEU A 329 7.76 24.16 20.20
C LEU A 329 7.40 23.69 21.61
N ILE A 330 8.20 22.82 22.20
CA ILE A 330 7.92 22.22 23.52
C ILE A 330 7.60 23.29 24.57
N PRO A 331 8.42 24.34 24.78
CA PRO A 331 8.15 25.35 25.79
C PRO A 331 6.83 26.10 25.58
N VAL A 332 6.46 26.38 24.33
CA VAL A 332 5.21 27.08 23.99
C VAL A 332 4.00 26.21 24.33
N ILE A 333 4.02 24.94 23.92
CA ILE A 333 2.93 24.00 24.16
C ILE A 333 2.80 23.72 25.68
N GLU A 334 3.93 23.46 26.37
CA GLU A 334 3.93 23.22 27.83
C GLU A 334 3.42 24.39 28.63
N SER A 335 3.87 25.61 28.28
CA SER A 335 3.40 26.82 28.92
C SER A 335 1.91 26.99 28.74
N SER A 336 1.39 26.81 27.51
CA SER A 336 -0.04 26.92 27.24
C SER A 336 -0.87 25.85 27.96
N ILE A 337 -0.43 24.62 27.99
CA ILE A 337 -1.14 23.54 28.71
C ILE A 337 -1.13 23.80 30.22
N ARG A 338 0.03 24.08 30.81
CA ARG A 338 0.18 24.26 32.26
C ARG A 338 -0.55 25.50 32.79
N SER A 339 -0.58 26.61 32.02
CA SER A 339 -1.30 27.83 32.44
C SER A 339 -2.81 27.66 32.44
N ASN A 340 -3.34 26.66 31.80
CA ASN A 340 -4.77 26.44 31.58
C ASN A 340 -5.34 25.21 32.29
N VAL A 341 -4.49 24.47 33.02
CA VAL A 341 -4.89 23.31 33.84
C VAL A 341 -5.05 23.76 35.28
N SER A 342 -6.28 23.75 35.75
CA SER A 342 -6.65 24.14 37.13
C SER A 342 -7.04 22.91 37.99
N SER A 343 -7.39 21.77 37.37
CA SER A 343 -7.75 20.56 38.10
C SER A 343 -6.51 19.90 38.69
N ARG A 344 -6.60 19.46 39.94
CA ARG A 344 -5.53 18.71 40.64
C ARG A 344 -5.20 17.43 39.92
N ASP A 345 -6.21 16.73 39.38
CA ASP A 345 -6.06 15.45 38.67
C ASP A 345 -5.36 15.64 37.34
N ASP A 346 -5.68 16.69 36.59
CA ASP A 346 -4.97 17.04 35.37
C ASP A 346 -3.50 17.40 35.62
N ILE A 347 -3.21 18.14 36.70
CA ILE A 347 -1.83 18.45 37.12
C ILE A 347 -1.06 17.18 37.46
N VAL A 348 -1.68 16.26 38.20
CA VAL A 348 -1.08 14.95 38.54
C VAL A 348 -0.87 14.13 37.28
N ALA A 349 -1.84 14.07 36.38
CA ALA A 349 -1.74 13.35 35.13
C ALA A 349 -0.60 13.88 34.24
N LEU A 350 -0.48 15.20 34.10
CA LEU A 350 0.59 15.85 33.33
C LEU A 350 1.97 15.62 33.95
N ASN A 351 2.08 15.65 35.28
CA ASN A 351 3.35 15.40 35.95
C ASN A 351 3.76 13.92 35.93
N THR A 352 2.80 13.01 35.89
CA THR A 352 3.04 11.56 35.90
C THR A 352 3.32 11.01 34.51
N ARG A 353 2.56 11.44 33.50
CA ARG A 353 2.70 10.97 32.11
C ARG A 353 3.80 11.68 31.35
N GLY A 354 4.13 12.91 31.73
CA GLY A 354 4.86 13.85 30.90
C GLY A 354 4.03 14.23 29.65
N LEU A 355 4.44 15.26 28.93
CA LEU A 355 3.82 15.62 27.67
C LEU A 355 4.58 14.89 26.54
N THR A 356 3.92 13.94 25.88
CA THR A 356 4.48 13.26 24.73
C THR A 356 4.20 14.11 23.50
N TYR A 357 5.25 14.60 22.87
CA TYR A 357 5.13 15.43 21.67
C TYR A 357 5.46 14.58 20.43
N ALA A 358 4.50 14.37 19.58
CA ALA A 358 4.75 13.84 18.25
C ALA A 358 5.03 15.03 17.31
N VAL A 359 6.27 15.13 16.82
CA VAL A 359 6.68 16.09 15.78
C VAL A 359 7.33 15.27 14.68
N SER A 360 6.73 15.29 13.50
CA SER A 360 7.13 14.44 12.39
C SER A 360 7.10 15.20 11.06
N SER A 361 7.71 14.63 10.01
CA SER A 361 7.64 15.24 8.69
C SER A 361 6.22 15.28 8.16
N GLY A 362 5.71 16.46 7.83
CA GLY A 362 4.42 16.70 7.17
C GLY A 362 4.47 16.57 5.65
N ALA A 363 5.65 16.31 5.05
CA ALA A 363 5.84 16.28 3.59
C ALA A 363 4.90 15.31 2.86
N ARG A 364 4.55 14.19 3.50
CA ARG A 364 3.66 13.15 2.94
C ARG A 364 2.21 13.30 3.38
N GLY A 365 1.87 14.37 4.09
CA GLY A 365 0.55 14.57 4.67
C GLY A 365 0.24 13.67 5.86
N LEU A 366 -0.99 13.82 6.37
CA LEU A 366 -1.55 13.07 7.48
C LEU A 366 -2.21 11.78 6.95
N SER A 367 -2.29 10.72 7.75
CA SER A 367 -2.94 9.48 7.30
C SER A 367 -3.18 8.49 8.43
N SER A 368 -4.44 8.15 8.69
CA SER A 368 -4.81 7.01 9.55
C SER A 368 -4.65 5.64 8.85
N VAL A 369 -4.56 5.63 7.52
CA VAL A 369 -4.45 4.39 6.72
C VAL A 369 -3.01 3.93 6.57
N ARG A 370 -2.04 4.85 6.67
CA ARG A 370 -0.60 4.54 6.46
C ARG A 370 -0.07 3.49 7.43
N PRO A 371 -0.24 3.60 8.77
CA PRO A 371 0.24 2.59 9.71
C PRO A 371 -0.38 1.22 9.46
N ALA A 372 -1.68 1.21 9.20
CA ALA A 372 -2.42 -0.01 8.96
C ALA A 372 -1.91 -0.78 7.72
N PHE A 373 -1.56 -0.08 6.64
CA PHE A 373 -1.15 -0.71 5.38
C PHE A 373 0.36 -0.83 5.17
N ALA A 374 1.21 -0.14 5.96
CA ALA A 374 2.66 -0.13 5.74
C ALA A 374 3.28 -1.54 5.80
N ALA A 375 3.09 -2.26 6.89
CA ALA A 375 3.63 -3.62 7.06
C ALA A 375 3.04 -4.62 6.06
N PRO A 376 1.71 -4.70 5.82
CA PRO A 376 1.13 -5.55 4.78
C PRO A 376 1.65 -5.26 3.37
N LEU A 377 1.80 -4.00 2.97
CA LEU A 377 2.31 -3.64 1.65
C LEU A 377 3.78 -4.04 1.47
N VAL A 378 4.62 -3.90 2.51
CA VAL A 378 6.01 -4.37 2.49
C VAL A 378 6.05 -5.90 2.37
N ALA A 379 5.23 -6.63 3.12
CA ALA A 379 5.14 -8.08 3.02
C ALA A 379 4.69 -8.53 1.62
N LEU A 380 3.69 -7.87 1.04
CA LEU A 380 3.24 -8.13 -0.33
C LEU A 380 4.33 -7.78 -1.35
N MET A 381 5.10 -6.69 -1.16
CA MET A 381 6.22 -6.35 -2.03
C MET A 381 7.29 -7.45 -2.02
N ILE A 382 7.64 -7.99 -0.86
CA ILE A 382 8.53 -9.13 -0.74
C ILE A 382 7.95 -10.34 -1.48
N GLY A 383 6.65 -10.60 -1.31
CA GLY A 383 5.94 -11.70 -2.00
C GLY A 383 6.01 -11.59 -3.52
N VAL A 384 5.73 -10.41 -4.10
CA VAL A 384 5.81 -10.22 -5.56
C VAL A 384 7.25 -10.21 -6.07
N ALA A 385 8.21 -9.76 -5.26
CA ALA A 385 9.64 -9.86 -5.60
C ALA A 385 10.09 -11.34 -5.67
N LEU A 386 9.67 -12.16 -4.71
CA LEU A 386 9.90 -13.61 -4.73
C LEU A 386 9.23 -14.27 -5.95
N LEU A 387 8.01 -13.85 -6.29
CA LEU A 387 7.32 -14.31 -7.50
C LEU A 387 8.13 -13.95 -8.76
N LEU A 388 8.68 -12.72 -8.85
CA LEU A 388 9.54 -12.33 -9.95
C LEU A 388 10.79 -13.19 -10.02
N CYS A 389 11.40 -13.57 -8.89
CA CYS A 389 12.51 -14.51 -8.86
C CYS A 389 12.13 -15.87 -9.49
N ILE A 390 10.92 -16.39 -9.20
CA ILE A 390 10.42 -17.64 -9.83
C ILE A 390 10.31 -17.46 -11.35
N VAL A 391 9.69 -16.38 -11.82
CA VAL A 391 9.57 -16.06 -13.25
C VAL A 391 10.94 -16.01 -13.91
N CYS A 392 11.87 -15.35 -13.28
CA CYS A 392 13.22 -15.16 -13.77
C CYS A 392 13.99 -16.49 -13.87
N VAL A 393 13.85 -17.37 -12.88
CA VAL A 393 14.40 -18.74 -12.94
C VAL A 393 13.80 -19.52 -14.11
N ASN A 394 12.50 -19.41 -14.35
CA ASN A 394 11.85 -20.06 -15.49
C ASN A 394 12.38 -19.54 -16.83
N VAL A 395 12.52 -18.22 -16.96
CA VAL A 395 13.12 -17.60 -18.16
C VAL A 395 14.57 -18.07 -18.36
N ALA A 396 15.37 -18.11 -17.29
CA ALA A 396 16.75 -18.60 -17.34
C ALA A 396 16.81 -20.05 -17.82
N ASN A 397 15.94 -20.93 -17.28
CA ASN A 397 15.85 -22.33 -17.71
C ASN A 397 15.47 -22.46 -19.20
N LEU A 398 14.50 -21.67 -19.65
CA LEU A 398 14.08 -21.65 -21.06
C LEU A 398 15.19 -21.12 -21.99
N LEU A 399 15.91 -20.08 -21.58
CA LEU A 399 17.05 -19.54 -22.35
C LEU A 399 18.23 -20.51 -22.40
N LEU A 400 18.53 -21.20 -21.30
CA LEU A 400 19.55 -22.25 -21.27
C LEU A 400 19.19 -23.41 -22.21
N ALA A 401 17.94 -23.89 -22.18
CA ALA A 401 17.44 -24.93 -23.08
C ALA A 401 17.61 -24.51 -24.56
N ARG A 402 17.24 -23.27 -24.91
CA ARG A 402 17.39 -22.70 -26.26
C ARG A 402 18.88 -22.54 -26.64
N GLY A 403 19.72 -22.09 -25.70
CA GLY A 403 21.16 -21.93 -25.91
C GLY A 403 21.85 -23.25 -26.29
N ILE A 404 21.44 -24.34 -25.66
CA ILE A 404 21.97 -25.69 -25.97
C ILE A 404 21.51 -26.14 -27.36
N ALA A 405 20.24 -25.92 -27.72
CA ALA A 405 19.74 -26.26 -29.07
C ALA A 405 20.49 -25.52 -30.19
N ARG A 406 20.98 -24.30 -29.91
CA ARG A 406 21.76 -23.47 -30.87
C ARG A 406 23.27 -23.67 -30.78
N ARG A 407 23.74 -24.60 -29.94
CA ARG A 407 25.19 -24.80 -29.70
C ARG A 407 25.98 -25.14 -30.96
N ARG A 408 25.43 -25.99 -31.85
CA ARG A 408 26.02 -26.30 -33.17
C ARG A 408 26.19 -25.02 -34.04
N GLU A 409 25.16 -24.17 -34.09
CA GLU A 409 25.17 -22.93 -34.85
C GLU A 409 26.23 -21.93 -34.31
N MET A 410 26.33 -21.81 -32.96
CA MET A 410 27.34 -20.98 -32.33
C MET A 410 28.75 -21.46 -32.50
N SER A 411 28.97 -22.81 -32.44
CA SER A 411 30.26 -23.41 -32.69
C SER A 411 30.74 -23.23 -34.13
N LEU A 412 29.84 -23.33 -35.10
CA LEU A 412 30.09 -23.04 -36.53
C LEU A 412 30.49 -21.56 -36.73
N ARG A 413 29.79 -20.65 -36.10
CA ARG A 413 30.08 -19.19 -36.19
C ARG A 413 31.47 -18.87 -35.60
N LEU A 414 31.83 -19.47 -34.46
CA LEU A 414 33.15 -19.32 -33.85
C LEU A 414 34.26 -19.92 -34.72
N ALA A 415 33.99 -21.09 -35.37
CA ALA A 415 34.93 -21.73 -36.30
C ALA A 415 35.19 -20.90 -37.57
N ILE A 416 34.16 -20.13 -38.04
CA ILE A 416 34.30 -19.22 -39.17
C ILE A 416 34.95 -17.87 -38.74
N GLY A 417 35.34 -17.69 -37.45
CA GLY A 417 36.07 -16.53 -36.98
C GLY A 417 35.23 -15.42 -36.33
N ALA A 418 33.98 -15.69 -35.92
CA ALA A 418 33.18 -14.71 -35.18
C ALA A 418 33.79 -14.45 -33.79
N ASN A 419 33.93 -13.17 -33.41
CA ASN A 419 34.45 -12.79 -32.11
C ASN A 419 33.42 -13.09 -30.98
N ARG A 420 33.90 -13.60 -29.84
CA ARG A 420 33.05 -13.93 -28.66
C ARG A 420 32.21 -12.72 -28.20
N SER A 421 32.77 -11.51 -28.23
CA SER A 421 32.07 -10.28 -27.85
C SER A 421 30.84 -10.00 -28.72
N ARG A 422 30.88 -10.37 -30.01
CA ARG A 422 29.76 -10.23 -30.94
C ARG A 422 28.60 -11.18 -30.59
N ILE A 423 28.92 -12.42 -30.22
CA ILE A 423 27.91 -13.41 -29.79
C ILE A 423 27.25 -12.96 -28.48
N VAL A 424 28.04 -12.49 -27.49
CA VAL A 424 27.50 -11.96 -26.22
C VAL A 424 26.62 -10.76 -26.46
N ARG A 425 27.06 -9.80 -27.29
CA ARG A 425 26.27 -8.60 -27.65
C ARG A 425 24.95 -8.98 -28.30
N GLN A 426 24.96 -9.91 -29.24
CA GLN A 426 23.74 -10.39 -29.91
C GLN A 426 22.75 -11.00 -28.92
N LEU A 427 23.20 -11.85 -27.99
CA LEU A 427 22.36 -12.46 -26.97
C LEU A 427 21.80 -11.42 -25.99
N LEU A 428 22.62 -10.43 -25.63
CA LEU A 428 22.17 -9.30 -24.81
C LEU A 428 21.12 -8.45 -25.54
N THR A 429 21.26 -8.20 -26.84
CA THR A 429 20.29 -7.46 -27.64
C THR A 429 18.96 -8.24 -27.74
N GLU A 430 19.00 -9.58 -27.95
CA GLU A 430 17.78 -10.41 -27.89
C GLU A 430 17.11 -10.31 -26.52
N GLY A 431 17.87 -10.40 -25.42
CA GLY A 431 17.38 -10.21 -24.05
C GLY A 431 16.80 -8.83 -23.81
N MET A 432 17.44 -7.77 -24.29
CA MET A 432 16.99 -6.39 -24.12
C MET A 432 15.69 -6.11 -24.87
N LEU A 433 15.51 -6.69 -26.07
CA LEU A 433 14.23 -6.64 -26.80
C LEU A 433 13.10 -7.33 -26.02
N LEU A 434 13.38 -8.51 -25.46
CA LEU A 434 12.41 -9.23 -24.61
C LEU A 434 12.04 -8.39 -23.38
N ALA A 435 13.01 -7.75 -22.73
CA ALA A 435 12.76 -6.90 -21.59
C ALA A 435 11.95 -5.64 -21.91
N LEU A 436 12.23 -5.01 -23.06
CA LEU A 436 11.50 -3.83 -23.49
C LEU A 436 10.02 -4.15 -23.75
N VAL A 437 9.76 -5.24 -24.48
CA VAL A 437 8.39 -5.70 -24.76
C VAL A 437 7.69 -6.12 -23.46
N SER A 438 8.38 -6.88 -22.61
CA SER A 438 7.83 -7.31 -21.32
C SER A 438 7.61 -6.14 -20.36
N GLY A 439 8.52 -5.16 -20.33
CA GLY A 439 8.40 -3.96 -19.51
C GLY A 439 7.22 -3.06 -19.94
N THR A 440 7.01 -2.90 -21.25
CA THR A 440 5.85 -2.17 -21.76
C THR A 440 4.55 -2.89 -21.39
N ALA A 441 4.49 -4.20 -21.57
CA ALA A 441 3.35 -5.01 -21.16
C ALA A 441 3.14 -4.98 -19.63
N ALA A 442 4.23 -4.96 -18.85
CA ALA A 442 4.18 -4.86 -17.40
C ALA A 442 3.59 -3.53 -16.89
N VAL A 443 3.85 -2.41 -17.58
CA VAL A 443 3.22 -1.12 -17.26
C VAL A 443 1.69 -1.21 -17.41
N LEU A 444 1.20 -1.86 -18.48
CA LEU A 444 -0.23 -2.07 -18.68
C LEU A 444 -0.84 -2.99 -17.61
N VAL A 445 -0.16 -4.12 -17.32
CA VAL A 445 -0.59 -5.04 -16.25
C VAL A 445 -0.60 -4.32 -14.90
N GLY A 446 0.43 -3.53 -14.60
CA GLY A 446 0.53 -2.74 -13.36
C GLY A 446 -0.59 -1.71 -13.24
N TRP A 447 -0.92 -1.02 -14.32
CA TRP A 447 -2.00 -0.04 -14.35
C TRP A 447 -3.39 -0.67 -14.15
N TRP A 448 -3.68 -1.77 -14.85
CA TRP A 448 -4.94 -2.50 -14.66
C TRP A 448 -4.99 -3.17 -13.28
N GLY A 449 -3.88 -3.75 -12.84
CA GLY A 449 -3.76 -4.38 -11.53
C GLY A 449 -4.03 -3.40 -10.38
N SER A 450 -3.45 -2.19 -10.43
CA SER A 450 -3.70 -1.17 -9.42
C SER A 450 -5.15 -0.68 -9.39
N LYS A 451 -5.80 -0.52 -10.55
CA LYS A 451 -7.23 -0.21 -10.64
C LYS A 451 -8.11 -1.33 -10.09
N ALA A 452 -7.80 -2.58 -10.43
CA ALA A 452 -8.53 -3.74 -9.93
C ALA A 452 -8.38 -3.89 -8.40
N LEU A 453 -7.18 -3.67 -7.86
CA LEU A 453 -6.95 -3.69 -6.42
C LEU A 453 -7.70 -2.55 -5.70
N LEU A 454 -7.71 -1.35 -6.27
CA LEU A 454 -8.47 -0.24 -5.72
C LEU A 454 -9.97 -0.53 -5.73
N ALA A 455 -10.51 -1.09 -6.81
CA ALA A 455 -11.92 -1.49 -6.89
C ALA A 455 -12.28 -2.56 -5.84
N LEU A 456 -11.40 -3.54 -5.63
CA LEU A 456 -11.56 -4.55 -4.58
C LEU A 456 -11.44 -3.98 -3.16
N ALA A 457 -10.62 -2.93 -2.98
CA ALA A 457 -10.45 -2.23 -1.71
C ALA A 457 -11.57 -1.24 -1.41
N SER A 458 -12.28 -0.75 -2.44
CA SER A 458 -13.25 0.34 -2.28
C SER A 458 -14.61 -0.09 -1.70
N GLU A 459 -14.93 -1.40 -1.63
CA GLU A 459 -16.24 -1.96 -1.19
C GLU A 459 -17.23 -0.91 -0.59
N GLY A 460 -17.81 -0.05 -1.45
CA GLY A 460 -18.88 0.89 -1.08
C GLY A 460 -18.47 2.29 -0.58
N LYS A 461 -17.20 2.58 -0.33
CA LYS A 461 -16.72 3.96 -0.11
C LYS A 461 -15.62 4.30 -1.10
N PRO A 462 -15.71 5.37 -1.89
CA PRO A 462 -14.66 5.72 -2.84
C PRO A 462 -13.37 6.09 -2.08
N VAL A 463 -12.36 5.25 -2.22
CA VAL A 463 -10.99 5.58 -1.76
C VAL A 463 -10.35 6.40 -2.86
N SER A 464 -10.12 7.68 -2.59
CA SER A 464 -9.51 8.60 -3.54
C SER A 464 -7.98 8.47 -3.50
N LEU A 465 -7.45 7.51 -4.26
CA LEU A 465 -6.02 7.39 -4.50
C LEU A 465 -5.74 7.66 -5.98
N ALA A 466 -4.87 8.62 -6.26
CA ALA A 466 -4.40 8.89 -7.61
C ALA A 466 -3.44 7.78 -8.06
N LEU A 467 -3.99 6.65 -8.50
CA LEU A 467 -3.23 5.53 -9.08
C LEU A 467 -3.04 5.75 -10.57
N GLY A 468 -1.81 6.01 -10.98
CA GLY A 468 -1.44 6.19 -12.38
C GLY A 468 0.04 5.91 -12.58
N PRO A 469 0.50 5.81 -13.85
CA PRO A 469 1.91 5.68 -14.16
C PRO A 469 2.64 6.98 -13.74
N SER A 470 3.12 7.02 -12.50
CA SER A 470 3.99 8.09 -11.99
C SER A 470 5.45 7.86 -12.44
N ALA A 471 6.28 8.91 -12.44
CA ALA A 471 7.69 8.78 -12.78
C ALA A 471 8.43 7.76 -11.90
N PRO A 472 8.24 7.70 -10.57
CA PRO A 472 8.82 6.64 -9.74
C PRO A 472 8.39 5.23 -10.14
N VAL A 473 7.11 5.02 -10.46
CA VAL A 473 6.59 3.70 -10.87
C VAL A 473 7.18 3.27 -12.22
N LEU A 474 7.30 4.20 -13.16
CA LEU A 474 7.94 3.92 -14.47
C LEU A 474 9.43 3.62 -14.31
N ALA A 475 10.15 4.40 -13.49
CA ALA A 475 11.56 4.17 -13.20
C ALA A 475 11.80 2.81 -12.51
N PHE A 476 10.97 2.46 -11.54
CA PHE A 476 11.00 1.17 -10.86
C PHE A 476 10.76 0.01 -11.83
N THR A 477 9.72 0.10 -12.67
CA THR A 477 9.38 -0.92 -13.66
C THR A 477 10.51 -1.10 -14.69
N PHE A 478 11.10 0.02 -15.13
CA PHE A 478 12.26 0.00 -16.03
C PHE A 478 13.48 -0.65 -15.37
N ALA A 479 13.80 -0.29 -14.12
CA ALA A 479 14.91 -0.87 -13.38
C ALA A 479 14.75 -2.37 -13.17
N LEU A 480 13.54 -2.84 -12.82
CA LEU A 480 13.25 -4.27 -12.72
C LEU A 480 13.37 -5.00 -14.05
N SER A 481 12.90 -4.39 -15.14
CA SER A 481 13.01 -4.98 -16.49
C SER A 481 14.47 -5.13 -16.90
N LEU A 482 15.29 -4.08 -16.69
CA LEU A 482 16.71 -4.10 -16.99
C LEU A 482 17.47 -5.09 -16.08
N GLY A 483 17.18 -5.08 -14.77
CA GLY A 483 17.75 -6.00 -13.78
C GLY A 483 17.49 -7.46 -14.13
N SER A 484 16.27 -7.78 -14.58
CA SER A 484 15.89 -9.12 -15.01
C SER A 484 16.75 -9.60 -16.19
N VAL A 485 17.05 -8.73 -17.19
CA VAL A 485 17.93 -9.07 -18.32
C VAL A 485 19.36 -9.32 -17.87
N VAL A 486 19.88 -8.47 -16.98
CA VAL A 486 21.26 -8.62 -16.49
C VAL A 486 21.40 -9.93 -15.70
N LEU A 487 20.48 -10.21 -14.79
CA LEU A 487 20.56 -11.40 -13.94
C LEU A 487 20.39 -12.70 -14.73
N PHE A 488 19.45 -12.74 -15.70
CA PHE A 488 19.06 -13.98 -16.35
C PHE A 488 19.45 -14.07 -17.83
N GLY A 489 19.87 -12.98 -18.46
CA GLY A 489 20.42 -12.94 -19.81
C GLY A 489 21.93 -13.04 -19.84
N LEU A 490 22.63 -12.34 -18.93
CA LEU A 490 24.10 -12.27 -18.94
C LEU A 490 24.76 -13.59 -18.53
N VAL A 491 24.26 -14.25 -17.47
CA VAL A 491 24.84 -15.50 -16.97
C VAL A 491 24.76 -16.63 -18.00
N PRO A 492 23.62 -16.92 -18.67
CA PRO A 492 23.56 -17.87 -19.76
C PRO A 492 24.39 -17.46 -20.98
N ALA A 493 24.44 -16.17 -21.33
CA ALA A 493 25.21 -15.66 -22.45
C ALA A 493 26.72 -15.85 -22.23
N LEU A 494 27.23 -15.56 -21.04
CA LEU A 494 28.63 -15.77 -20.70
C LEU A 494 28.99 -17.27 -20.66
N ARG A 495 28.10 -18.11 -20.16
CA ARG A 495 28.34 -19.57 -20.14
C ARG A 495 28.28 -20.18 -21.54
N SER A 496 27.38 -19.79 -22.39
CA SER A 496 27.26 -20.27 -23.77
C SER A 496 28.38 -19.77 -24.70
N SER A 497 29.04 -18.65 -24.37
CA SER A 497 30.21 -18.16 -25.12
C SER A 497 31.54 -18.83 -24.78
N ARG A 498 31.63 -19.56 -23.65
CA ARG A 498 32.81 -20.35 -23.23
C ARG A 498 32.83 -21.76 -23.81
N VAL A 499 32.60 -21.90 -25.12
CA VAL A 499 32.70 -23.18 -25.81
C VAL A 499 34.14 -23.40 -26.20
N ASP A 500 34.76 -24.47 -25.67
CA ASP A 500 36.09 -24.93 -26.09
C ASP A 500 35.90 -25.79 -27.34
N LEU A 501 36.49 -25.37 -28.46
CA LEU A 501 36.39 -26.05 -29.77
C LEU A 501 36.91 -27.50 -29.68
N ALA A 502 37.95 -27.71 -28.86
CA ALA A 502 38.57 -29.05 -28.72
C ALA A 502 37.69 -30.02 -27.94
N SER A 503 36.87 -29.49 -27.00
CA SER A 503 35.92 -30.28 -26.20
C SER A 503 34.61 -30.56 -26.94
N ALA A 504 34.20 -29.67 -27.88
CA ALA A 504 33.00 -29.89 -28.71
C ALA A 504 33.15 -31.09 -29.69
N LEU A 505 34.35 -31.42 -30.05
CA LEU A 505 34.66 -32.55 -30.92
C LEU A 505 34.96 -33.88 -30.17
N ARG A 506 35.27 -33.85 -28.88
CA ARG A 506 35.72 -35.04 -28.13
C ARG A 506 34.88 -35.43 -26.90
N ALA A 507 33.94 -34.66 -26.45
CA ALA A 507 33.29 -34.97 -25.18
C ALA A 507 31.78 -34.79 -25.15
N GLN A 508 31.05 -35.85 -25.46
CA GLN A 508 29.61 -35.94 -25.18
C GLN A 508 29.26 -36.16 -23.70
N SER A 509 30.17 -36.60 -22.84
CA SER A 509 29.81 -37.15 -21.52
C SER A 509 30.08 -36.22 -20.30
N ARG A 510 31.15 -35.44 -20.25
CA ARG A 510 31.50 -34.66 -19.01
C ARG A 510 30.85 -33.29 -18.87
N SER A 511 30.64 -32.54 -19.95
CA SER A 511 29.98 -31.21 -19.87
C SER A 511 28.46 -31.31 -19.63
N VAL A 512 27.92 -32.52 -19.86
CA VAL A 512 26.51 -32.89 -19.68
C VAL A 512 26.11 -32.93 -18.21
N ALA A 513 26.98 -33.45 -17.34
CA ALA A 513 26.72 -33.61 -15.91
C ALA A 513 26.66 -32.27 -15.14
N GLN A 514 27.46 -31.27 -15.55
CA GLN A 514 27.46 -29.96 -14.87
C GLN A 514 26.22 -29.10 -15.19
N GLY A 515 25.71 -29.13 -16.42
CA GLY A 515 24.49 -28.41 -16.78
C GLY A 515 23.23 -28.97 -16.12
N ALA A 516 23.17 -30.30 -15.93
CA ALA A 516 22.05 -30.96 -15.26
C ALA A 516 21.98 -30.63 -13.76
N ARG A 517 23.11 -30.53 -13.07
CA ARG A 517 23.15 -30.15 -11.64
C ARG A 517 22.65 -28.73 -11.40
N PHE A 518 22.99 -27.79 -12.26
CA PHE A 518 22.55 -26.39 -12.11
C PHE A 518 21.02 -26.25 -12.26
N GLY A 519 20.41 -26.99 -13.22
CA GLY A 519 18.94 -27.00 -13.37
C GLY A 519 18.22 -27.57 -12.15
N VAL A 520 18.79 -28.58 -11.48
CA VAL A 520 18.25 -29.16 -10.24
C VAL A 520 18.21 -28.12 -9.12
N TRP A 521 19.29 -27.35 -8.93
CA TRP A 521 19.35 -26.30 -7.91
C TRP A 521 18.38 -25.14 -8.19
N LEU A 522 18.20 -24.77 -9.46
CA LEU A 522 17.23 -23.74 -9.85
C LEU A 522 15.79 -24.17 -9.52
N ILE A 523 15.43 -25.43 -9.82
CA ILE A 523 14.11 -25.98 -9.47
C ILE A 523 13.95 -26.04 -7.94
N ALA A 524 14.96 -26.52 -7.22
CA ALA A 524 14.92 -26.58 -5.77
C ALA A 524 14.72 -25.19 -5.15
N GLY A 525 15.44 -24.18 -5.63
CA GLY A 525 15.24 -22.79 -5.21
C GLY A 525 13.83 -22.26 -5.51
N GLN A 526 13.31 -22.57 -6.70
CA GLN A 526 11.95 -22.19 -7.08
C GLN A 526 10.89 -22.85 -6.20
N VAL A 527 11.02 -24.15 -5.90
CA VAL A 527 10.13 -24.88 -5.00
C VAL A 527 10.22 -24.32 -3.59
N ALA A 528 11.42 -23.99 -3.10
CA ALA A 528 11.62 -23.38 -1.79
C ALA A 528 10.89 -22.02 -1.68
N VAL A 529 11.04 -21.16 -2.68
CA VAL A 529 10.34 -19.86 -2.73
C VAL A 529 8.83 -20.05 -2.85
N SER A 530 8.38 -20.99 -3.67
CA SER A 530 6.95 -21.30 -3.80
C SER A 530 6.36 -21.82 -2.48
N LEU A 531 7.12 -22.62 -1.70
CA LEU A 531 6.69 -23.06 -0.37
C LEU A 531 6.47 -21.88 0.58
N VAL A 532 7.39 -20.92 0.59
CA VAL A 532 7.25 -19.69 1.41
C VAL A 532 5.98 -18.92 1.05
N LEU A 533 5.72 -18.72 -0.25
CA LEU A 533 4.55 -17.97 -0.72
C LEU A 533 3.24 -18.69 -0.40
N VAL A 534 3.18 -20.02 -0.63
CA VAL A 534 1.95 -20.81 -0.38
C VAL A 534 1.70 -20.96 1.12
N ALA A 535 2.75 -21.17 1.94
CA ALA A 535 2.62 -21.23 3.39
C ALA A 535 2.15 -19.88 3.97
N GLY A 536 2.72 -18.77 3.52
CA GLY A 536 2.28 -17.43 3.90
C GLY A 536 0.83 -17.16 3.50
N ALA A 537 0.43 -17.53 2.29
CA ALA A 537 -0.96 -17.38 1.81
C ALA A 537 -1.94 -18.23 2.63
N SER A 538 -1.57 -19.48 2.96
CA SER A 538 -2.42 -20.35 3.78
C SER A 538 -2.53 -19.85 5.22
N MET A 539 -1.46 -19.34 5.81
CA MET A 539 -1.48 -18.70 7.14
C MET A 539 -2.43 -17.50 7.16
N LEU A 540 -2.30 -16.57 6.20
CA LEU A 540 -3.18 -15.39 6.11
C LEU A 540 -4.65 -15.76 5.90
N THR A 541 -4.92 -16.77 5.07
CA THR A 541 -6.29 -17.23 4.83
C THR A 541 -6.89 -17.87 6.08
N ARG A 542 -6.10 -18.61 6.84
CA ARG A 542 -6.56 -19.21 8.11
C ARG A 542 -6.76 -18.16 9.19
N SER A 543 -5.85 -17.17 9.30
CA SER A 543 -6.00 -16.03 10.20
C SER A 543 -7.31 -15.27 9.90
N LEU A 544 -7.58 -14.98 8.63
CA LEU A 544 -8.82 -14.36 8.22
C LEU A 544 -10.05 -15.18 8.62
N ARG A 545 -10.02 -16.51 8.43
CA ARG A 545 -11.12 -17.40 8.85
C ARG A 545 -11.31 -17.39 10.37
N ALA A 546 -10.21 -17.44 11.12
CA ALA A 546 -10.25 -17.36 12.59
C ALA A 546 -10.90 -16.05 13.08
N ILE A 547 -10.51 -14.90 12.48
CA ILE A 547 -11.14 -13.60 12.75
C ILE A 547 -12.65 -13.64 12.42
N GLN A 548 -13.02 -14.19 11.27
CA GLN A 548 -14.43 -14.29 10.84
C GLN A 548 -15.29 -15.23 11.71
N SER A 549 -14.67 -16.26 12.30
CA SER A 549 -15.34 -17.23 13.18
C SER A 549 -15.32 -16.83 14.65
N THR A 550 -14.68 -15.70 15.01
CA THR A 550 -14.64 -15.21 16.37
C THR A 550 -16.05 -14.86 16.84
N GLU A 551 -16.44 -15.41 17.98
CA GLU A 551 -17.70 -15.08 18.66
C GLU A 551 -17.63 -13.63 19.16
N LEU A 552 -18.60 -12.83 18.77
CA LEU A 552 -18.67 -11.42 19.14
C LEU A 552 -19.31 -11.19 20.50
N GLY A 553 -19.96 -12.20 21.08
CA GLY A 553 -20.78 -12.05 22.29
C GLY A 553 -22.11 -11.33 22.06
N LEU A 554 -22.49 -11.14 20.77
CA LEU A 554 -23.71 -10.47 20.34
C LEU A 554 -24.26 -11.10 19.05
N ASP A 555 -25.53 -10.79 18.70
CA ASP A 555 -26.20 -11.30 17.50
C ASP A 555 -25.88 -10.44 16.27
N ARG A 556 -24.81 -10.79 15.54
CA ARG A 556 -24.35 -10.02 14.38
C ARG A 556 -25.23 -10.14 13.15
N ASP A 557 -25.99 -11.23 13.04
CA ASP A 557 -26.68 -11.61 11.81
C ASP A 557 -28.12 -11.04 11.73
N HIS A 558 -28.67 -10.62 12.88
CA HIS A 558 -30.03 -10.09 12.97
C HIS A 558 -30.10 -8.63 13.42
N LEU A 559 -29.00 -7.85 13.29
CA LEU A 559 -28.96 -6.45 13.69
C LEU A 559 -28.81 -5.50 12.50
N ILE A 560 -29.59 -4.41 12.51
CA ILE A 560 -29.41 -3.22 11.68
C ILE A 560 -28.81 -2.13 12.56
N VAL A 561 -27.85 -1.39 12.03
CA VAL A 561 -27.30 -0.17 12.62
C VAL A 561 -27.65 1.00 11.72
N ALA A 562 -28.36 1.98 12.27
CA ALA A 562 -28.67 3.24 11.59
C ALA A 562 -27.93 4.37 12.30
N ASP A 563 -27.14 5.13 11.55
CA ASP A 563 -26.34 6.26 12.03
C ASP A 563 -27.09 7.57 11.76
N LEU A 564 -27.37 8.32 12.81
CA LEU A 564 -28.21 9.53 12.79
C LEU A 564 -27.40 10.72 13.31
N ASP A 565 -27.34 11.79 12.55
CA ASP A 565 -26.72 13.04 12.98
C ASP A 565 -27.72 13.84 13.82
N ILE A 566 -27.37 14.05 15.10
CA ILE A 566 -28.12 14.85 16.07
C ILE A 566 -27.45 16.20 16.37
N THR A 567 -26.33 16.50 15.70
CA THR A 567 -25.58 17.76 15.91
C THR A 567 -26.22 18.95 15.19
N THR A 568 -27.21 18.70 14.34
CA THR A 568 -27.92 19.74 13.61
C THR A 568 -28.64 20.72 14.54
N PRO A 569 -28.78 22.00 14.16
CA PRO A 569 -29.45 23.02 14.96
C PRO A 569 -30.88 22.61 15.33
N GLY A 570 -31.21 22.72 16.63
CA GLY A 570 -32.57 22.56 17.13
C GLY A 570 -32.84 21.33 17.98
N TYR A 571 -31.86 20.48 18.23
CA TYR A 571 -31.96 19.37 19.19
C TYR A 571 -31.46 19.80 20.56
N SER A 572 -32.40 20.30 21.41
CA SER A 572 -32.17 20.39 22.86
C SER A 572 -32.28 19.00 23.51
N ALA A 573 -31.78 18.83 24.73
CA ALA A 573 -31.87 17.54 25.44
C ALA A 573 -33.30 16.96 25.49
N ASP A 574 -34.31 17.81 25.74
CA ASP A 574 -35.72 17.41 25.80
C ASP A 574 -36.27 16.99 24.44
N ARG A 575 -35.90 17.70 23.38
CA ARG A 575 -36.28 17.36 22.01
C ARG A 575 -35.60 16.05 21.57
N LEU A 576 -34.33 15.87 21.91
CA LEU A 576 -33.60 14.64 21.65
C LEU A 576 -34.30 13.44 22.33
N ALA A 577 -34.67 13.56 23.61
CA ALA A 577 -35.39 12.51 24.32
C ALA A 577 -36.71 12.14 23.63
N THR A 578 -37.49 13.16 23.25
CA THR A 578 -38.75 12.96 22.52
C THR A 578 -38.53 12.27 21.17
N ALA A 579 -37.53 12.71 20.39
CA ALA A 579 -37.20 12.13 19.10
C ALA A 579 -36.74 10.70 19.20
N VAL A 580 -35.87 10.38 20.17
CA VAL A 580 -35.34 9.02 20.38
C VAL A 580 -36.43 8.04 20.77
N HIS A 581 -37.36 8.43 21.66
CA HIS A 581 -38.50 7.60 22.01
C HIS A 581 -39.45 7.40 20.83
N ALA A 582 -39.76 8.47 20.09
CA ALA A 582 -40.60 8.36 18.89
C ALA A 582 -39.97 7.47 17.81
N LEU A 583 -38.67 7.57 17.59
CA LEU A 583 -37.91 6.69 16.69
C LEU A 583 -38.01 5.22 17.11
N ARG A 584 -37.78 4.94 18.38
CA ARG A 584 -37.86 3.60 18.94
C ARG A 584 -39.26 3.01 18.74
N ASP A 585 -40.30 3.74 19.17
CA ASP A 585 -41.69 3.26 19.10
C ASP A 585 -42.12 3.05 17.66
N ARG A 586 -41.81 3.97 16.75
CA ARG A 586 -42.18 3.88 15.34
C ARG A 586 -41.47 2.73 14.60
N VAL A 587 -40.17 2.52 14.89
CA VAL A 587 -39.43 1.39 14.29
C VAL A 587 -39.84 0.05 14.87
N MET A 588 -40.26 -0.01 16.14
CA MET A 588 -40.84 -1.21 16.76
C MET A 588 -42.17 -1.66 16.09
N GLU A 589 -42.92 -0.77 15.48
CA GLU A 589 -44.14 -1.11 14.74
C GLU A 589 -43.85 -1.81 13.40
N VAL A 590 -42.61 -1.80 12.90
CA VAL A 590 -42.26 -2.43 11.63
C VAL A 590 -42.34 -3.96 11.76
N PRO A 591 -43.16 -4.65 10.97
CA PRO A 591 -43.27 -6.11 11.01
C PRO A 591 -41.91 -6.79 10.74
N GLY A 592 -41.49 -7.65 11.66
CA GLY A 592 -40.18 -8.31 11.61
C GLY A 592 -39.11 -7.67 12.49
N VAL A 593 -39.40 -6.52 13.11
CA VAL A 593 -38.57 -5.96 14.18
C VAL A 593 -38.93 -6.62 15.49
N VAL A 594 -37.92 -7.03 16.26
CA VAL A 594 -38.07 -7.72 17.54
C VAL A 594 -37.77 -6.80 18.71
N ASP A 595 -36.71 -5.95 18.56
CA ASP A 595 -36.33 -5.00 19.60
C ASP A 595 -35.59 -3.81 18.98
N VAL A 596 -35.66 -2.66 19.63
CA VAL A 596 -34.99 -1.42 19.22
C VAL A 596 -34.36 -0.76 20.42
N THR A 597 -33.05 -0.45 20.29
CA THR A 597 -32.32 0.33 21.27
C THR A 597 -31.42 1.34 20.56
N TYR A 598 -30.69 2.12 21.29
CA TYR A 598 -29.79 3.13 20.76
C TYR A 598 -28.49 3.20 21.56
N SER A 599 -27.47 3.75 20.94
CA SER A 599 -26.13 3.89 21.51
C SER A 599 -25.43 5.09 20.88
N GLU A 600 -24.51 5.70 21.61
CA GLU A 600 -23.66 6.75 21.07
C GLU A 600 -22.52 6.17 20.23
N ASN A 601 -21.82 5.16 20.75
CA ASN A 601 -20.71 4.54 20.04
C ASN A 601 -21.20 3.64 18.89
N GLY A 602 -22.31 2.94 19.08
CA GLY A 602 -22.75 1.89 18.17
C GLY A 602 -21.83 0.68 18.14
N LEU A 603 -22.01 -0.16 17.12
CA LEU A 603 -21.23 -1.37 16.95
C LEU A 603 -20.44 -1.30 15.63
N PHE A 604 -19.11 -1.45 15.68
CA PHE A 604 -18.21 -1.40 14.52
C PHE A 604 -18.27 -0.09 13.73
N THR A 605 -18.55 1.01 14.40
CA THR A 605 -18.62 2.36 13.79
C THR A 605 -17.28 3.07 13.79
N GLY A 606 -16.34 2.64 14.64
CA GLY A 606 -15.04 3.29 14.84
C GLY A 606 -15.05 4.36 15.95
N THR A 607 -16.19 4.63 16.59
CA THR A 607 -16.30 5.51 17.75
C THR A 607 -16.09 4.71 19.01
N ASP A 608 -15.20 5.13 19.91
CA ASP A 608 -14.99 4.51 21.23
C ASP A 608 -14.58 5.58 22.23
N TRP A 609 -15.54 6.03 23.02
CA TRP A 609 -15.28 6.98 24.07
C TRP A 609 -14.66 6.29 25.29
N SER A 610 -13.84 7.02 26.02
CA SER A 610 -13.27 6.56 27.28
C SER A 610 -13.43 7.60 28.36
N THR A 611 -13.49 7.16 29.60
CA THR A 611 -13.61 8.03 30.77
C THR A 611 -12.69 7.56 31.87
N SER A 612 -12.32 8.49 32.77
CA SER A 612 -11.60 8.17 33.98
C SER A 612 -12.60 7.95 35.11
N LEU A 613 -12.34 6.94 35.94
CA LEU A 613 -13.19 6.64 37.08
C LEU A 613 -12.38 6.11 38.28
N ALA A 614 -12.96 6.24 39.47
CA ALA A 614 -12.42 5.65 40.67
C ALA A 614 -13.40 4.60 41.22
N VAL A 615 -12.87 3.43 41.55
CA VAL A 615 -13.64 2.34 42.16
C VAL A 615 -13.25 2.22 43.64
N PRO A 616 -14.19 2.32 44.60
CA PRO A 616 -13.89 2.16 46.02
C PRO A 616 -13.22 0.82 46.31
N GLY A 617 -12.09 0.87 47.01
CA GLY A 617 -11.30 -0.31 47.33
C GLY A 617 -10.40 -0.84 46.21
N PHE A 618 -10.26 -0.11 45.12
CA PHE A 618 -9.27 -0.37 44.07
C PHE A 618 -8.23 0.78 44.03
N THR A 619 -6.96 0.43 43.99
CA THR A 619 -5.86 1.38 43.81
C THR A 619 -5.23 1.16 42.47
N ALA A 620 -5.27 2.19 41.60
CA ALA A 620 -4.62 2.17 40.30
C ALA A 620 -3.10 2.05 40.45
N ARG A 621 -2.47 1.14 39.71
CA ARG A 621 -1.01 0.95 39.69
C ARG A 621 -0.35 1.88 38.67
N ILE A 622 -1.05 2.12 37.60
CA ILE A 622 -0.67 3.04 36.52
C ILE A 622 -1.90 3.91 36.20
N PRO A 623 -1.74 5.11 35.65
CA PRO A 623 -2.87 6.00 35.33
C PRO A 623 -3.92 5.36 34.42
N GLU A 624 -3.50 4.48 33.52
CA GLU A 624 -4.38 3.75 32.60
C GLU A 624 -5.32 2.74 33.28
N ASP A 625 -5.03 2.36 34.53
CA ASP A 625 -5.91 1.50 35.31
C ASP A 625 -7.21 2.23 35.73
N SER A 626 -7.21 3.56 35.75
CA SER A 626 -8.39 4.38 36.01
C SER A 626 -9.23 4.67 34.75
N ILE A 627 -8.74 4.31 33.56
CA ILE A 627 -9.42 4.58 32.28
C ILE A 627 -10.23 3.35 31.88
N THR A 628 -11.48 3.59 31.49
CA THR A 628 -12.38 2.57 30.93
C THR A 628 -13.07 3.09 29.70
N SER A 629 -13.40 2.21 28.73
CA SER A 629 -14.27 2.57 27.62
C SER A 629 -15.69 2.80 28.13
N GLN A 630 -16.38 3.78 27.57
CA GLN A 630 -17.78 4.06 27.88
C GLN A 630 -18.64 4.04 26.61
N ASP A 631 -19.92 3.74 26.79
CA ASP A 631 -20.94 3.90 25.76
C ASP A 631 -22.22 4.44 26.43
N LEU A 632 -22.83 5.45 25.83
CA LEU A 632 -24.17 5.86 26.22
C LEU A 632 -25.16 4.92 25.54
N ALA A 633 -25.89 4.14 26.31
CA ALA A 633 -26.74 3.05 25.81
C ALA A 633 -28.20 3.22 26.23
N GLY A 634 -29.10 2.87 25.35
CA GLY A 634 -30.54 2.95 25.60
C GLY A 634 -31.05 1.80 26.47
N ALA A 635 -32.29 1.94 26.90
CA ALA A 635 -32.96 0.90 27.65
C ALA A 635 -33.04 -0.44 26.87
N GLY A 636 -32.81 -1.57 27.55
CA GLY A 636 -32.81 -2.89 26.94
C GLY A 636 -31.63 -3.17 26.01
N TYR A 637 -30.52 -2.46 26.16
CA TYR A 637 -29.36 -2.54 25.29
C TYR A 637 -28.83 -3.95 25.14
N ALA A 638 -28.54 -4.63 26.27
CA ALA A 638 -27.97 -5.98 26.22
C ALA A 638 -28.91 -6.95 25.51
N ARG A 639 -30.22 -6.87 25.79
CA ARG A 639 -31.24 -7.72 25.18
C ARG A 639 -31.34 -7.45 23.67
N ALA A 640 -31.39 -6.19 23.26
CA ALA A 640 -31.54 -5.81 21.86
C ALA A 640 -30.35 -6.28 21.01
N ILE A 641 -29.11 -6.17 21.50
CA ILE A 641 -27.92 -6.65 20.77
C ILE A 641 -27.67 -8.16 20.90
N GLY A 642 -28.47 -8.88 21.75
CA GLY A 642 -28.31 -10.31 21.98
C GLY A 642 -27.16 -10.64 22.94
N ALA A 643 -26.68 -9.69 23.73
CA ALA A 643 -25.66 -9.93 24.75
C ALA A 643 -26.27 -10.53 26.03
N ARG A 644 -25.55 -11.44 26.68
CA ARG A 644 -26.01 -12.11 27.88
C ARG A 644 -25.76 -11.26 29.14
N VAL A 645 -26.80 -10.97 29.93
CA VAL A 645 -26.66 -10.41 31.27
C VAL A 645 -26.21 -11.52 32.22
N ILE A 646 -25.08 -11.33 32.90
CA ILE A 646 -24.45 -12.31 33.79
C ILE A 646 -24.97 -12.17 35.22
N ALA A 647 -25.11 -10.92 35.67
CA ALA A 647 -25.59 -10.61 37.01
C ALA A 647 -26.40 -9.31 37.00
N GLY A 648 -27.34 -9.16 37.95
CA GLY A 648 -28.17 -7.97 38.01
C GLY A 648 -29.21 -7.89 36.91
N ARG A 649 -29.37 -6.70 36.30
CA ARG A 649 -30.34 -6.40 35.24
C ARG A 649 -29.78 -5.54 34.12
N ASP A 650 -30.44 -5.57 32.99
CA ASP A 650 -30.22 -4.63 31.89
C ASP A 650 -30.69 -3.21 32.24
N LEU A 651 -30.23 -2.22 31.49
CA LEU A 651 -30.74 -0.85 31.54
C LEU A 651 -32.24 -0.84 31.22
N ALA A 652 -33.00 -0.05 31.96
CA ALA A 652 -34.45 0.02 31.84
C ALA A 652 -34.90 1.49 31.59
N PRO A 653 -36.09 1.73 31.04
CA PRO A 653 -36.58 3.11 30.81
C PRO A 653 -36.60 3.96 32.05
N ARG A 654 -36.81 3.37 33.25
CA ARG A 654 -36.77 4.08 34.53
C ARG A 654 -35.37 4.58 34.92
N ASP A 655 -34.32 4.15 34.25
CA ASP A 655 -32.94 4.58 34.52
C ASP A 655 -32.60 5.86 33.73
N GLU A 656 -33.44 6.24 32.80
CA GLU A 656 -33.30 7.46 32.01
C GLU A 656 -33.83 8.66 32.78
N GLY A 657 -33.07 9.74 32.86
CA GLY A 657 -33.52 10.99 33.48
C GLY A 657 -33.61 11.02 35.01
N VAL A 658 -33.21 9.98 35.72
CA VAL A 658 -33.44 9.81 37.17
C VAL A 658 -32.14 9.71 37.97
N LEU A 659 -32.15 10.31 39.20
CA LEU A 659 -31.13 10.09 40.23
C LEU A 659 -31.63 9.00 41.23
N PRO A 660 -30.78 8.11 41.77
CA PRO A 660 -29.32 8.00 41.58
C PRO A 660 -28.97 7.48 40.21
N ARG A 661 -27.86 8.00 39.65
CA ARG A 661 -27.34 7.56 38.34
C ARG A 661 -26.91 6.10 38.41
N VAL A 662 -27.22 5.33 37.41
CA VAL A 662 -26.89 3.90 37.32
C VAL A 662 -26.07 3.61 36.09
N VAL A 663 -25.29 2.51 36.15
CA VAL A 663 -24.51 2.00 35.01
C VAL A 663 -24.58 0.48 34.97
N MET A 664 -24.47 -0.06 33.77
CA MET A 664 -24.18 -1.47 33.54
C MET A 664 -22.70 -1.62 33.17
N VAL A 665 -22.02 -2.67 33.60
CA VAL A 665 -20.61 -2.91 33.31
C VAL A 665 -20.42 -4.25 32.60
N ASN A 666 -19.30 -4.42 31.90
CA ASN A 666 -19.00 -5.71 31.31
C ASN A 666 -18.23 -6.63 32.28
N GLU A 667 -18.14 -7.90 31.91
CA GLU A 667 -17.50 -8.95 32.73
C GLU A 667 -16.01 -8.62 33.01
N SER A 668 -15.27 -8.12 32.01
CA SER A 668 -13.88 -7.72 32.17
C SER A 668 -13.70 -6.55 33.14
N PHE A 669 -14.61 -5.59 33.16
CA PHE A 669 -14.63 -4.52 34.16
C PHE A 669 -14.82 -5.09 35.57
N ALA A 670 -15.83 -5.93 35.73
CA ALA A 670 -16.14 -6.57 37.03
C ALA A 670 -14.94 -7.40 37.55
N ARG A 671 -14.32 -8.18 36.68
CA ARG A 671 -13.15 -8.99 37.03
C ARG A 671 -11.94 -8.14 37.44
N PHE A 672 -11.70 -7.04 36.74
CA PHE A 672 -10.53 -6.19 36.97
C PHE A 672 -10.65 -5.37 38.28
N TYR A 673 -11.78 -4.70 38.46
CA TYR A 673 -11.93 -3.77 39.59
C TYR A 673 -12.42 -4.41 40.87
N PHE A 674 -13.18 -5.50 40.76
CA PHE A 674 -13.81 -6.13 41.96
C PHE A 674 -13.16 -7.44 42.36
N ALA A 675 -12.28 -8.02 41.54
CA ALA A 675 -11.49 -9.22 41.90
C ALA A 675 -12.33 -10.37 42.50
N GLY A 676 -13.52 -10.66 41.94
CA GLY A 676 -14.43 -11.72 42.37
C GLY A 676 -15.49 -11.28 43.41
N ARG A 677 -15.46 -10.02 43.88
CA ARG A 677 -16.58 -9.46 44.66
C ARG A 677 -17.76 -9.15 43.76
N ASP A 678 -18.98 -9.24 44.27
CA ASP A 678 -20.17 -8.84 43.50
C ASP A 678 -20.16 -7.33 43.23
N PRO A 679 -20.11 -6.89 41.96
CA PRO A 679 -20.13 -5.48 41.62
C PRO A 679 -21.56 -4.89 41.62
N VAL A 680 -22.62 -5.72 41.58
CA VAL A 680 -23.99 -5.24 41.53
C VAL A 680 -24.39 -4.57 42.84
N GLY A 681 -24.96 -3.36 42.72
CA GLY A 681 -25.30 -2.53 43.86
C GLY A 681 -24.14 -1.67 44.41
N GLN A 682 -22.89 -1.90 44.00
CA GLN A 682 -21.74 -1.08 44.35
C GLN A 682 -21.76 0.25 43.61
N PHE A 683 -21.08 1.26 44.21
CA PHE A 683 -20.93 2.58 43.62
C PHE A 683 -19.54 2.77 43.02
N ILE A 684 -19.47 3.40 41.89
CA ILE A 684 -18.22 3.92 41.26
C ILE A 684 -18.31 5.44 41.19
N ARG A 685 -17.17 6.12 41.09
CA ARG A 685 -17.12 7.58 41.04
C ARG A 685 -16.52 8.03 39.70
N PHE A 686 -17.22 8.95 39.06
CA PHE A 686 -16.66 9.82 38.04
C PHE A 686 -16.38 11.14 38.71
N ASP A 687 -15.17 11.60 38.77
CA ASP A 687 -14.73 12.73 39.62
C ASP A 687 -15.12 12.59 41.10
N ASP A 688 -14.82 13.61 41.89
CA ASP A 688 -15.12 13.59 43.36
C ASP A 688 -16.61 13.76 43.67
N SER A 689 -17.42 14.18 42.69
CA SER A 689 -18.82 14.57 42.93
C SER A 689 -19.87 13.60 42.40
N VAL A 690 -19.57 12.79 41.42
CA VAL A 690 -20.59 11.96 40.74
C VAL A 690 -20.45 10.49 41.11
N HIS A 691 -21.41 9.99 41.92
CA HIS A 691 -21.51 8.58 42.28
C HIS A 691 -22.56 7.90 41.41
N VAL A 692 -22.22 6.74 40.82
CA VAL A 692 -23.16 5.93 40.06
C VAL A 692 -23.18 4.49 40.52
N GLN A 693 -24.37 3.88 40.58
CA GLN A 693 -24.57 2.53 41.05
C GLN A 693 -24.51 1.52 39.90
N ILE A 694 -23.80 0.43 40.09
CA ILE A 694 -23.77 -0.69 39.13
C ILE A 694 -25.05 -1.51 39.31
N VAL A 695 -25.88 -1.58 38.26
CA VAL A 695 -27.16 -2.33 38.26
C VAL A 695 -27.07 -3.68 37.58
N GLY A 696 -26.06 -3.92 36.78
CA GLY A 696 -25.89 -5.20 36.08
C GLY A 696 -24.52 -5.41 35.51
N VAL A 697 -24.23 -6.67 35.20
CA VAL A 697 -23.03 -7.12 34.51
C VAL A 697 -23.43 -7.85 33.24
N VAL A 698 -22.92 -7.40 32.10
CA VAL A 698 -23.12 -8.02 30.79
C VAL A 698 -21.86 -8.78 30.36
N ALA A 699 -22.02 -9.87 29.63
CA ALA A 699 -20.91 -10.58 29.03
C ALA A 699 -20.04 -9.66 28.14
N ASP A 700 -18.76 -9.98 28.05
CA ASP A 700 -17.88 -9.23 27.17
C ASP A 700 -18.33 -9.32 25.72
N ILE A 701 -18.46 -8.18 25.06
CA ILE A 701 -18.77 -8.07 23.63
C ILE A 701 -17.62 -7.44 22.86
N ARG A 702 -17.38 -7.93 21.65
CA ARG A 702 -16.45 -7.32 20.68
C ARG A 702 -17.22 -6.40 19.74
N GLY A 703 -17.55 -5.21 20.20
CA GLY A 703 -18.43 -4.29 19.46
C GLY A 703 -17.69 -3.19 18.69
N GLN A 704 -16.37 -3.02 18.85
CA GLN A 704 -15.65 -1.92 18.24
C GLN A 704 -14.63 -2.36 17.19
N SER A 705 -13.85 -3.38 17.47
CA SER A 705 -12.84 -3.90 16.54
C SER A 705 -12.56 -5.37 16.85
N LEU A 706 -12.35 -6.14 15.79
CA LEU A 706 -11.89 -7.53 15.91
C LEU A 706 -10.38 -7.63 16.18
N GLN A 707 -9.64 -6.55 16.00
CA GLN A 707 -8.17 -6.51 16.07
C GLN A 707 -7.62 -5.90 17.35
N ALA A 708 -8.46 -5.37 18.22
CA ALA A 708 -7.99 -4.69 19.42
C ALA A 708 -7.29 -5.65 20.37
N PRO A 709 -6.08 -5.29 20.89
CA PRO A 709 -5.43 -6.04 21.95
C PRO A 709 -6.38 -6.20 23.12
N GLU A 710 -6.58 -7.43 23.58
CA GLU A 710 -7.60 -7.78 24.58
C GLU A 710 -7.48 -7.01 25.93
N ALA A 711 -6.27 -6.54 26.29
CA ALA A 711 -6.00 -6.06 27.64
C ALA A 711 -6.56 -4.65 27.96
N ARG A 712 -6.65 -3.73 26.99
CA ARG A 712 -7.03 -2.32 27.28
C ARG A 712 -8.47 -1.97 26.93
N ARG A 713 -9.11 -2.69 26.00
CA ARG A 713 -10.46 -2.39 25.48
C ARG A 713 -11.52 -3.32 26.03
N ALA A 714 -11.15 -4.26 26.91
CA ALA A 714 -12.08 -5.18 27.48
C ALA A 714 -12.95 -4.54 28.59
N ARG A 715 -12.45 -3.50 29.29
CA ARG A 715 -13.21 -2.86 30.39
C ARG A 715 -14.16 -1.82 29.83
N ARG A 716 -15.47 -2.01 30.04
CA ARG A 716 -16.49 -1.11 29.50
C ARG A 716 -17.62 -0.87 30.47
N ILE A 717 -18.11 0.37 30.48
CA ILE A 717 -19.32 0.78 31.17
C ILE A 717 -20.36 1.25 30.15
N TYR A 718 -21.61 0.99 30.47
CA TYR A 718 -22.77 1.43 29.70
C TYR A 718 -23.60 2.35 30.58
N ILE A 719 -23.71 3.60 30.19
CA ILE A 719 -24.41 4.69 30.89
C ILE A 719 -25.73 4.91 30.16
N PRO A 720 -26.88 5.15 30.86
CA PRO A 720 -28.12 5.47 30.18
C PRO A 720 -27.95 6.65 29.22
N PHE A 721 -28.37 6.49 27.96
CA PHE A 721 -28.20 7.50 26.91
C PHE A 721 -28.90 8.83 27.24
N LEU A 722 -30.13 8.74 27.71
CA LEU A 722 -30.95 9.87 28.15
C LEU A 722 -30.78 10.16 29.66
N HIS A 723 -29.57 10.19 30.18
CA HIS A 723 -29.33 10.60 31.54
C HIS A 723 -29.50 12.11 31.69
N ALA A 724 -29.89 12.58 32.90
CA ALA A 724 -29.95 13.99 33.19
C ALA A 724 -28.56 14.63 32.98
N VAL A 725 -28.46 15.50 32.00
CA VAL A 725 -27.20 16.12 31.59
C VAL A 725 -26.70 17.00 32.75
N ASP A 726 -25.62 16.56 33.38
CA ASP A 726 -24.80 17.44 34.21
C ASP A 726 -23.79 18.13 33.28
N PRO A 727 -23.89 19.44 33.04
CA PRO A 727 -23.06 20.16 32.10
C PRO A 727 -21.54 20.02 32.31
N GLY A 728 -21.14 19.45 33.43
CA GLY A 728 -19.73 19.32 33.81
C GLY A 728 -19.05 17.99 33.49
N ASN A 729 -19.79 16.85 33.42
CA ASN A 729 -19.17 15.51 33.41
C ASN A 729 -19.58 14.59 32.28
N PHE A 730 -20.79 14.72 31.77
CA PHE A 730 -21.24 13.96 30.60
C PHE A 730 -21.89 14.97 29.66
N GLY A 731 -21.24 15.22 28.52
CA GLY A 731 -21.77 16.07 27.44
C GLY A 731 -23.08 15.47 26.90
N GLN A 732 -23.81 16.24 26.11
CA GLN A 732 -24.85 15.65 25.27
C GLN A 732 -24.19 14.64 24.32
N PRO A 733 -24.88 13.52 23.98
CA PRO A 733 -24.35 12.61 22.99
C PRO A 733 -24.14 13.33 21.64
N ASP A 734 -22.99 13.10 21.03
CA ASP A 734 -22.63 13.68 19.74
C ASP A 734 -23.21 12.89 18.57
N ASN A 735 -23.54 11.62 18.81
CA ASN A 735 -24.04 10.71 17.79
C ASN A 735 -25.23 9.90 18.34
N LEU A 736 -26.16 9.56 17.48
CA LEU A 736 -27.25 8.64 17.77
C LEU A 736 -27.22 7.46 16.80
N ARG A 737 -26.97 6.28 17.34
CA ARG A 737 -27.01 5.05 16.53
C ARG A 737 -28.14 4.17 17.00
N LEU A 738 -29.13 4.01 16.12
CA LEU A 738 -30.24 3.12 16.37
C LEU A 738 -29.84 1.68 16.05
N LEU A 739 -30.01 0.78 16.99
CA LEU A 739 -29.75 -0.63 16.87
C LEU A 739 -31.07 -1.37 16.82
N VAL A 740 -31.38 -1.98 15.68
CA VAL A 740 -32.69 -2.63 15.42
C VAL A 740 -32.47 -4.13 15.29
N ARG A 741 -33.06 -4.91 16.19
CA ARG A 741 -33.05 -6.36 16.12
C ARG A 741 -34.20 -6.87 15.26
N THR A 742 -33.90 -7.78 14.35
CA THR A 742 -34.87 -8.36 13.42
C THR A 742 -35.08 -9.84 13.68
N SER A 743 -36.23 -10.38 13.34
CA SER A 743 -36.54 -11.82 13.41
C SER A 743 -36.04 -12.64 12.23
N GLY A 744 -35.57 -11.96 11.17
CA GLY A 744 -35.08 -12.57 9.92
C GLY A 744 -33.96 -11.73 9.31
N ASP A 745 -33.75 -11.87 7.97
CA ASP A 745 -32.69 -11.14 7.27
C ASP A 745 -32.86 -9.62 7.40
N PRO A 746 -31.87 -8.94 8.05
CA PRO A 746 -31.88 -7.49 8.20
C PRO A 746 -31.95 -6.74 6.85
N ALA A 747 -31.35 -7.30 5.78
CA ALA A 747 -31.31 -6.65 4.48
C ALA A 747 -32.70 -6.42 3.89
N ALA A 748 -33.64 -7.32 4.15
CA ALA A 748 -35.04 -7.21 3.69
C ALA A 748 -35.79 -6.05 4.35
N LEU A 749 -35.39 -5.63 5.55
CA LEU A 749 -36.09 -4.61 6.35
C LEU A 749 -35.48 -3.21 6.21
N LEU A 750 -34.26 -3.07 5.66
CA LEU A 750 -33.53 -1.80 5.58
C LEU A 750 -34.38 -0.64 5.03
N GLN A 751 -35.08 -0.86 3.92
CA GLN A 751 -35.83 0.20 3.26
C GLN A 751 -37.13 0.58 4.05
N ARG A 752 -37.69 -0.36 4.80
CA ARG A 752 -38.85 -0.08 5.65
C ARG A 752 -38.41 0.71 6.89
N VAL A 753 -37.36 0.24 7.57
CA VAL A 753 -36.79 0.91 8.74
C VAL A 753 -36.33 2.33 8.36
N ARG A 754 -35.67 2.50 7.21
CA ARG A 754 -35.27 3.82 6.70
C ARG A 754 -36.44 4.77 6.56
N ARG A 755 -37.55 4.31 5.94
CA ARG A 755 -38.77 5.14 5.74
C ARG A 755 -39.38 5.58 7.07
N GLU A 756 -39.45 4.68 8.05
CA GLU A 756 -40.02 5.01 9.35
C GLU A 756 -39.13 5.97 10.14
N ILE A 757 -37.80 5.82 10.06
CA ILE A 757 -36.84 6.77 10.69
C ILE A 757 -37.03 8.18 10.09
N VAL A 758 -37.05 8.31 8.78
CA VAL A 758 -37.20 9.62 8.10
C VAL A 758 -38.57 10.24 8.34
N ALA A 759 -39.61 9.42 8.56
CA ALA A 759 -40.95 9.88 8.83
C ALA A 759 -41.15 10.47 10.24
N VAL A 760 -40.30 10.17 11.20
CA VAL A 760 -40.38 10.68 12.59
C VAL A 760 -40.01 12.15 12.65
N ASP A 761 -38.85 12.50 12.08
CA ASP A 761 -38.41 13.91 12.05
C ASP A 761 -37.57 14.16 10.80
N ALA A 762 -38.05 15.05 9.94
CA ALA A 762 -37.33 15.44 8.71
C ALA A 762 -36.03 16.23 8.98
N ALA A 763 -35.80 16.69 10.20
CA ALA A 763 -34.57 17.36 10.61
C ALA A 763 -33.47 16.37 11.05
N LEU A 764 -33.84 15.11 11.39
CA LEU A 764 -32.86 14.06 11.67
C LEU A 764 -32.27 13.54 10.38
N THR A 765 -30.98 13.74 10.23
CA THR A 765 -30.27 13.24 9.05
C THR A 765 -29.85 11.79 9.28
N LEU A 766 -30.34 10.90 8.43
CA LEU A 766 -29.88 9.50 8.40
C LEU A 766 -28.64 9.37 7.53
N ASP A 767 -27.49 9.35 8.15
CA ASP A 767 -26.19 9.26 7.48
C ASP A 767 -25.95 7.91 6.81
N ASP A 768 -26.28 6.83 7.53
CA ASP A 768 -26.06 5.46 7.04
C ASP A 768 -27.03 4.49 7.70
N ILE A 769 -27.40 3.44 6.99
CA ILE A 769 -28.18 2.32 7.52
C ILE A 769 -27.73 1.01 6.90
N ARG A 770 -27.23 0.09 7.74
CA ARG A 770 -26.63 -1.17 7.27
C ARG A 770 -26.91 -2.33 8.23
N PRO A 771 -26.90 -3.58 7.74
CA PRO A 771 -26.77 -4.73 8.62
C PRO A 771 -25.43 -4.70 9.36
N LEU A 772 -25.41 -5.11 10.62
CA LEU A 772 -24.18 -5.19 11.42
C LEU A 772 -23.14 -6.10 10.75
N SER A 773 -23.58 -7.20 10.14
CA SER A 773 -22.69 -8.08 9.36
C SER A 773 -21.94 -7.36 8.24
N ALA A 774 -22.50 -6.29 7.66
CA ALA A 774 -21.79 -5.46 6.68
C ALA A 774 -20.72 -4.59 7.34
N LEU A 775 -20.98 -4.00 8.51
CA LEU A 775 -20.01 -3.22 9.27
C LEU A 775 -18.83 -4.10 9.73
N VAL A 776 -19.10 -5.30 10.22
CA VAL A 776 -18.08 -6.30 10.55
C VAL A 776 -17.24 -6.66 9.32
N ARG A 777 -17.85 -6.82 8.14
CA ARG A 777 -17.09 -7.04 6.90
C ARG A 777 -16.18 -5.86 6.53
N VAL A 778 -16.62 -4.63 6.79
CA VAL A 778 -15.80 -3.43 6.56
C VAL A 778 -14.63 -3.36 7.53
N SER A 779 -14.82 -3.74 8.82
CA SER A 779 -13.75 -3.70 9.82
C SER A 779 -12.58 -4.64 9.52
N ILE A 780 -12.81 -5.75 8.79
CA ILE A 780 -11.77 -6.73 8.37
C ILE A 780 -11.42 -6.64 6.88
N ARG A 781 -11.73 -5.52 6.24
CA ARG A 781 -11.51 -5.33 4.80
C ARG A 781 -10.03 -5.44 4.42
N GLN A 782 -9.15 -4.90 5.25
CA GLN A 782 -7.71 -4.90 5.04
C GLN A 782 -7.16 -6.34 5.04
N GLU A 783 -7.49 -7.13 6.07
CA GLU A 783 -7.05 -8.52 6.21
C GLU A 783 -7.57 -9.38 5.06
N ARG A 784 -8.81 -9.14 4.66
CA ARG A 784 -9.42 -9.82 3.51
C ARG A 784 -8.69 -9.49 2.21
N LEU A 785 -8.34 -8.22 1.98
CA LEU A 785 -7.60 -7.79 0.80
C LEU A 785 -6.22 -8.44 0.77
N VAL A 786 -5.48 -8.38 1.88
CA VAL A 786 -4.14 -8.97 2.01
C VAL A 786 -4.18 -10.48 1.80
N ALA A 787 -5.12 -11.19 2.42
CA ALA A 787 -5.29 -12.63 2.26
C ALA A 787 -5.65 -13.02 0.82
N ARG A 788 -6.53 -12.26 0.14
CA ARG A 788 -6.89 -12.49 -1.27
C ARG A 788 -5.68 -12.29 -2.20
N ILE A 789 -4.91 -11.22 -2.01
CA ILE A 789 -3.71 -10.96 -2.81
C ILE A 789 -2.66 -12.05 -2.57
N ALA A 790 -2.39 -12.40 -1.31
CA ALA A 790 -1.45 -13.45 -0.96
C ALA A 790 -1.86 -14.82 -1.55
N THR A 791 -3.15 -15.15 -1.53
CA THR A 791 -3.69 -16.36 -2.14
C THR A 791 -3.48 -16.36 -3.66
N ALA A 792 -3.76 -15.23 -4.32
CA ALA A 792 -3.52 -15.08 -5.76
C ALA A 792 -2.03 -15.25 -6.10
N LEU A 793 -1.13 -14.66 -5.31
CA LEU A 793 0.32 -14.82 -5.45
C LEU A 793 0.76 -16.28 -5.22
N GLY A 794 0.20 -16.96 -4.22
CA GLY A 794 0.45 -18.38 -3.95
C GLY A 794 0.03 -19.27 -5.12
N VAL A 795 -1.18 -19.07 -5.66
CA VAL A 795 -1.68 -19.79 -6.85
C VAL A 795 -0.78 -19.51 -8.06
N LEU A 796 -0.40 -18.25 -8.29
CA LEU A 796 0.46 -17.89 -9.40
C LEU A 796 1.87 -18.50 -9.26
N ALA A 797 2.41 -18.55 -8.04
CA ALA A 797 3.67 -19.24 -7.75
C ALA A 797 3.61 -20.72 -8.05
N LEU A 798 2.50 -21.41 -7.69
CA LEU A 798 2.27 -22.82 -8.00
C LEU A 798 2.21 -23.07 -9.51
N LEU A 799 1.47 -22.25 -10.24
CA LEU A 799 1.37 -22.34 -11.69
C LEU A 799 2.74 -22.16 -12.36
N LEU A 800 3.49 -21.14 -11.94
CA LEU A 800 4.83 -20.87 -12.46
C LEU A 800 5.82 -21.97 -12.10
N ALA A 801 5.73 -22.54 -10.89
CA ALA A 801 6.53 -23.69 -10.48
C ALA A 801 6.22 -24.92 -11.32
N GLY A 802 4.94 -25.18 -11.58
CA GLY A 802 4.49 -26.27 -12.46
C GLY A 802 4.99 -26.11 -13.90
N ILE A 803 4.88 -24.91 -14.48
CA ILE A 803 5.37 -24.61 -15.83
C ILE A 803 6.90 -24.81 -15.92
N GLY A 804 7.65 -24.32 -14.92
CA GLY A 804 9.10 -24.50 -14.86
C GLY A 804 9.51 -25.96 -14.78
N LEU A 805 8.87 -26.72 -13.92
CA LEU A 805 9.10 -28.15 -13.74
C LEU A 805 8.75 -28.96 -15.00
N TYR A 806 7.59 -28.68 -15.63
CA TYR A 806 7.19 -29.26 -16.91
C TYR A 806 8.22 -28.96 -17.99
N GLY A 807 8.67 -27.71 -18.13
CA GLY A 807 9.64 -27.31 -19.15
C GLY A 807 10.99 -28.03 -19.00
N VAL A 808 11.53 -28.11 -17.79
CA VAL A 808 12.80 -28.82 -17.52
C VAL A 808 12.67 -30.31 -17.69
N THR A 809 11.54 -30.89 -17.28
CA THR A 809 11.29 -32.35 -17.41
C THR A 809 11.17 -32.74 -18.88
N THR A 810 10.37 -32.03 -19.67
CA THR A 810 10.22 -32.23 -21.11
C THR A 810 11.56 -32.14 -21.84
N TYR A 811 12.37 -31.13 -21.48
CA TYR A 811 13.71 -30.96 -22.01
C TYR A 811 14.65 -32.11 -21.65
N THR A 812 14.62 -32.61 -20.41
CA THR A 812 15.46 -33.72 -19.94
C THR A 812 15.10 -35.02 -20.67
N ILE A 813 13.81 -35.29 -20.89
CA ILE A 813 13.31 -36.46 -21.64
C ILE A 813 13.74 -36.35 -23.11
N ALA A 814 13.55 -35.19 -23.75
CA ALA A 814 13.95 -35.00 -25.14
C ALA A 814 15.45 -35.27 -25.36
N ARG A 815 16.28 -34.95 -24.38
CA ARG A 815 17.73 -35.19 -24.42
C ARG A 815 18.13 -36.63 -24.18
N ARG A 816 17.37 -37.38 -23.34
CA ARG A 816 17.60 -38.82 -23.06
C ARG A 816 16.80 -39.73 -23.98
N ARG A 817 16.26 -39.18 -25.08
CA ARG A 817 15.37 -39.92 -25.98
C ARG A 817 16.05 -41.22 -26.52
N ASN A 818 17.33 -41.13 -26.87
CA ASN A 818 18.10 -42.30 -27.30
C ASN A 818 18.31 -43.34 -26.18
N GLU A 819 18.65 -42.86 -24.95
CA GLU A 819 18.80 -43.74 -23.78
C GLU A 819 17.48 -44.42 -23.40
N ILE A 820 16.36 -43.69 -23.43
CA ILE A 820 15.02 -44.20 -23.19
C ILE A 820 14.63 -45.20 -24.29
N GLY A 821 14.94 -44.86 -25.55
CA GLY A 821 14.69 -45.74 -26.71
C GLY A 821 15.44 -47.09 -26.62
N VAL A 822 16.75 -47.04 -26.24
CA VAL A 822 17.55 -48.25 -26.01
C VAL A 822 16.96 -49.12 -24.88
N ARG A 823 16.55 -48.52 -23.77
CA ARG A 823 15.92 -49.25 -22.65
C ARG A 823 14.59 -49.90 -23.04
N LEU A 824 13.75 -49.16 -23.81
CA LEU A 824 12.50 -49.73 -24.33
C LEU A 824 12.77 -50.89 -25.32
N ALA A 825 13.79 -50.78 -26.19
CA ALA A 825 14.20 -51.81 -27.11
C ALA A 825 14.75 -53.07 -26.39
N LEU A 826 15.36 -52.88 -25.19
CA LEU A 826 15.85 -53.96 -24.32
C LEU A 826 14.75 -54.53 -23.40
N GLY A 827 13.47 -54.14 -23.55
CA GLY A 827 12.33 -54.72 -22.85
C GLY A 827 11.90 -54.01 -21.57
N ALA A 828 12.36 -52.80 -21.29
CA ALA A 828 11.89 -52.03 -20.14
C ALA A 828 10.39 -51.70 -20.29
N ARG A 829 9.62 -51.88 -19.22
CA ARG A 829 8.18 -51.56 -19.21
C ARG A 829 7.97 -50.03 -19.13
N GLY A 830 6.91 -49.53 -19.74
CA GLY A 830 6.55 -48.10 -19.69
C GLY A 830 6.45 -47.55 -18.27
N LEU A 831 6.00 -48.37 -17.30
CA LEU A 831 5.97 -48.04 -15.87
C LEU A 831 7.37 -47.79 -15.28
N ASP A 832 8.39 -48.50 -15.72
CA ASP A 832 9.76 -48.30 -15.22
C ASP A 832 10.33 -46.96 -15.71
N ILE A 833 10.06 -46.62 -16.96
CA ILE A 833 10.40 -45.31 -17.52
C ILE A 833 9.62 -44.17 -16.80
N GLY A 834 8.31 -44.37 -16.55
CA GLY A 834 7.49 -43.43 -15.81
C GLY A 834 8.00 -43.17 -14.37
N ARG A 835 8.36 -44.25 -13.65
CA ARG A 835 8.96 -44.15 -12.29
C ARG A 835 10.32 -43.46 -12.31
N MET A 836 11.15 -43.70 -13.31
CA MET A 836 12.43 -43.02 -13.47
C MET A 836 12.25 -41.54 -13.66
N VAL A 837 11.35 -41.12 -14.57
CA VAL A 837 11.04 -39.69 -14.81
C VAL A 837 10.47 -39.05 -13.56
N LEU A 838 9.53 -39.70 -12.88
CA LEU A 838 8.91 -39.17 -11.65
C LEU A 838 9.94 -39.01 -10.53
N ARG A 839 10.89 -39.95 -10.37
CA ARG A 839 11.99 -39.84 -9.42
C ARG A 839 12.91 -38.67 -9.71
N ASP A 840 13.19 -38.39 -10.99
CA ASP A 840 14.02 -37.29 -11.43
C ASP A 840 13.32 -35.93 -11.21
N VAL A 841 11.97 -35.90 -11.24
CA VAL A 841 11.12 -34.73 -10.88
C VAL A 841 11.06 -34.51 -9.36
N LEU A 842 10.86 -35.59 -8.59
CA LEU A 842 10.65 -35.49 -7.14
C LEU A 842 11.93 -35.13 -6.37
N ARG A 843 13.13 -35.50 -6.88
CA ARG A 843 14.40 -35.17 -6.21
C ARG A 843 14.62 -33.68 -6.00
N PRO A 844 14.55 -32.80 -7.03
CA PRO A 844 14.68 -31.35 -6.82
C PRO A 844 13.54 -30.77 -5.99
N VAL A 845 12.33 -31.35 -6.05
CA VAL A 845 11.20 -30.94 -5.22
C VAL A 845 11.49 -31.25 -3.75
N ALA A 846 11.94 -32.47 -3.41
CA ALA A 846 12.31 -32.82 -2.05
C ALA A 846 13.44 -31.92 -1.50
N LEU A 847 14.47 -31.64 -2.31
CA LEU A 847 15.54 -30.74 -1.94
C LEU A 847 15.01 -29.31 -1.68
N GLY A 848 14.12 -28.85 -2.55
CA GLY A 848 13.46 -27.54 -2.41
C GLY A 848 12.57 -27.46 -1.16
N LEU A 849 11.88 -28.54 -0.80
CA LEU A 849 11.10 -28.61 0.45
C LEU A 849 12.00 -28.58 1.69
N VAL A 850 13.13 -29.30 1.68
CA VAL A 850 14.10 -29.30 2.80
C VAL A 850 14.69 -27.90 3.03
N VAL A 851 15.02 -27.18 1.97
CA VAL A 851 15.54 -25.80 2.07
C VAL A 851 14.43 -24.80 2.37
N GLY A 852 13.26 -24.99 1.75
CA GLY A 852 12.13 -24.07 1.85
C GLY A 852 11.41 -24.12 3.20
N LEU A 853 11.42 -25.26 3.89
CA LEU A 853 10.73 -25.42 5.18
C LEU A 853 11.27 -24.47 6.26
N PRO A 854 12.57 -24.40 6.56
CA PRO A 854 13.07 -23.42 7.53
C PRO A 854 12.82 -21.97 7.08
N LEU A 855 12.93 -21.67 5.78
CA LEU A 855 12.64 -20.34 5.26
C LEU A 855 11.16 -19.97 5.43
N ALA A 856 10.25 -20.91 5.18
CA ALA A 856 8.82 -20.69 5.40
C ALA A 856 8.49 -20.44 6.87
N ILE A 857 9.08 -21.20 7.80
CA ILE A 857 8.90 -20.99 9.23
C ILE A 857 9.41 -19.62 9.67
N VAL A 858 10.60 -19.20 9.20
CA VAL A 858 11.14 -17.86 9.49
C VAL A 858 10.22 -16.77 8.93
N ALA A 859 9.78 -16.89 7.68
CA ALA A 859 8.87 -15.94 7.06
C ALA A 859 7.54 -15.84 7.81
N MET A 860 6.98 -16.96 8.25
CA MET A 860 5.74 -17.00 9.04
C MET A 860 5.92 -16.34 10.42
N ARG A 861 7.06 -16.53 11.08
CA ARG A 861 7.37 -15.84 12.36
C ARG A 861 7.50 -14.33 12.19
N LEU A 862 8.14 -13.87 11.11
CA LEU A 862 8.22 -12.44 10.79
C LEU A 862 6.84 -11.85 10.49
N LEU A 863 5.99 -12.56 9.76
CA LEU A 863 4.62 -12.14 9.51
C LEU A 863 3.78 -12.07 10.80
N GLN A 864 3.99 -13.01 11.73
CA GLN A 864 3.28 -13.03 13.02
C GLN A 864 3.52 -11.76 13.85
N GLN A 865 4.72 -11.20 13.82
CA GLN A 865 5.04 -9.97 14.57
C GLN A 865 4.20 -8.76 14.11
N HIS A 866 3.66 -8.81 12.90
CA HIS A 866 2.91 -7.72 12.27
C HIS A 866 1.43 -8.06 12.01
N LEU A 867 1.03 -9.31 12.28
CA LEU A 867 -0.34 -9.79 12.10
C LEU A 867 -0.89 -10.25 13.45
N ILE A 868 -1.98 -9.64 13.86
CA ILE A 868 -2.66 -9.95 15.13
C ILE A 868 -3.22 -11.38 15.04
N ASP A 869 -2.96 -12.20 16.07
CA ASP A 869 -3.47 -13.57 16.29
C ASP A 869 -3.13 -14.66 15.25
N ALA A 870 -2.18 -14.42 14.38
CA ALA A 870 -1.75 -15.44 13.42
C ALA A 870 -0.56 -16.27 13.95
N ALA A 871 -0.80 -17.24 14.80
CA ALA A 871 0.26 -18.16 15.22
C ALA A 871 0.77 -19.01 14.04
N PRO A 872 2.11 -19.23 13.93
CA PRO A 872 2.65 -20.18 12.99
C PRO A 872 2.03 -21.57 13.25
N ASP A 873 1.29 -22.08 12.28
CA ASP A 873 0.57 -23.34 12.42
C ASP A 873 1.15 -24.41 11.50
N ALA A 874 1.44 -25.56 12.07
CA ALA A 874 1.90 -26.73 11.35
C ALA A 874 0.95 -27.15 10.22
N GLY A 875 -0.37 -26.90 10.40
CA GLY A 875 -1.38 -27.18 9.37
C GLY A 875 -1.21 -26.34 8.12
N SER A 876 -0.86 -25.07 8.21
CA SER A 876 -0.60 -24.20 7.05
C SER A 876 0.60 -24.68 6.25
N VAL A 877 1.65 -25.14 6.92
CA VAL A 877 2.84 -25.70 6.30
C VAL A 877 2.52 -27.04 5.63
N ALA A 878 1.78 -27.92 6.32
CA ALA A 878 1.38 -29.23 5.77
C ALA A 878 0.50 -29.08 4.51
N ILE A 879 -0.45 -28.16 4.50
CA ILE A 879 -1.27 -27.83 3.32
C ILE A 879 -0.37 -27.35 2.18
N ALA A 880 0.56 -26.44 2.45
CA ALA A 880 1.47 -25.91 1.44
C ALA A 880 2.35 -27.00 0.82
N ILE A 881 2.89 -27.92 1.63
CA ILE A 881 3.67 -29.07 1.16
C ILE A 881 2.80 -30.00 0.30
N ALA A 882 1.59 -30.35 0.78
CA ALA A 882 0.68 -31.23 0.06
C ALA A 882 0.30 -30.67 -1.32
N VAL A 883 -0.05 -29.38 -1.38
CA VAL A 883 -0.42 -28.70 -2.63
C VAL A 883 0.77 -28.62 -3.59
N LEU A 884 1.98 -28.33 -3.10
CA LEU A 884 3.20 -28.30 -3.93
C LEU A 884 3.55 -29.68 -4.48
N VAL A 885 3.50 -30.74 -3.67
CA VAL A 885 3.77 -32.10 -4.11
C VAL A 885 2.73 -32.56 -5.14
N ALA A 886 1.44 -32.24 -4.92
CA ALA A 886 0.39 -32.52 -5.88
C ALA A 886 0.61 -31.77 -7.21
N SER A 887 0.93 -30.50 -7.16
CA SER A 887 1.23 -29.67 -8.35
C SER A 887 2.45 -30.21 -9.11
N ALA A 888 3.51 -30.60 -8.39
CA ALA A 888 4.70 -31.22 -8.99
C ALA A 888 4.38 -32.56 -9.64
N GLY A 889 3.54 -33.40 -9.01
CA GLY A 889 3.05 -34.66 -9.56
C GLY A 889 2.29 -34.47 -10.87
N VAL A 890 1.35 -33.51 -10.89
CA VAL A 890 0.58 -33.16 -12.10
C VAL A 890 1.49 -32.61 -13.21
N ALA A 891 2.41 -31.70 -12.89
CA ALA A 891 3.36 -31.15 -13.87
C ALA A 891 4.32 -32.18 -14.43
N GLY A 892 4.71 -33.19 -13.64
CA GLY A 892 5.57 -34.30 -14.06
C GLY A 892 4.85 -35.42 -14.81
N ALA A 893 3.54 -35.61 -14.60
CA ALA A 893 2.77 -36.70 -15.18
C ALA A 893 2.68 -36.62 -16.72
N ALA A 894 2.41 -35.45 -17.28
CA ALA A 894 2.29 -35.30 -18.73
C ALA A 894 3.58 -35.61 -19.49
N PRO A 895 4.78 -35.12 -19.10
CA PRO A 895 6.05 -35.54 -19.68
C PRO A 895 6.36 -37.03 -19.47
N ALA A 896 6.02 -37.60 -18.30
CA ALA A 896 6.22 -39.01 -18.02
C ALA A 896 5.42 -39.91 -18.98
N VAL A 897 4.13 -39.59 -19.21
CA VAL A 897 3.29 -40.30 -20.20
C VAL A 897 3.85 -40.13 -21.62
N GLN A 898 4.37 -38.95 -22.01
CA GLN A 898 5.00 -38.76 -23.31
C GLN A 898 6.25 -39.64 -23.47
N ALA A 899 7.07 -39.79 -22.42
CA ALA A 899 8.25 -40.63 -22.42
C ALA A 899 7.94 -42.14 -22.62
N THR A 900 6.81 -42.62 -22.10
CA THR A 900 6.39 -44.02 -22.27
C THR A 900 5.88 -44.35 -23.67
N ARG A 901 5.53 -43.32 -24.48
CA ARG A 901 5.03 -43.44 -25.87
C ARG A 901 6.11 -43.26 -26.96
N ILE A 902 7.38 -43.16 -26.57
CA ILE A 902 8.50 -43.02 -27.51
C ILE A 902 8.66 -44.33 -28.28
N ASP A 903 8.57 -44.23 -29.63
CA ASP A 903 8.83 -45.37 -30.48
C ASP A 903 10.34 -45.69 -30.53
N PRO A 904 10.76 -46.94 -30.14
CA PRO A 904 12.18 -47.35 -30.13
C PRO A 904 12.86 -47.23 -31.49
N LEU A 905 12.14 -47.55 -32.58
CA LEU A 905 12.67 -47.51 -33.92
C LEU A 905 12.98 -46.09 -34.42
N THR A 906 12.14 -45.11 -34.09
CA THR A 906 12.38 -43.74 -34.41
C THR A 906 13.44 -43.07 -33.54
N ALA A 907 13.61 -43.54 -32.30
CA ALA A 907 14.64 -43.07 -31.36
C ALA A 907 16.07 -43.51 -31.77
N LEU A 908 16.22 -44.69 -32.38
CA LEU A 908 17.51 -45.21 -32.86
C LEU A 908 17.92 -44.71 -34.25
N ARG A 909 16.97 -44.17 -35.05
CA ARG A 909 17.23 -43.61 -36.39
C ARG A 909 17.55 -42.11 -36.41
N ALA A 910 17.47 -41.45 -35.26
CA ALA A 910 17.64 -40.01 -35.13
C ALA A 910 19.09 -39.59 -34.82
N ASP A 911 20.09 -40.16 -35.49
CA ASP A 911 21.49 -39.70 -35.51
C ASP A 911 21.76 -38.66 -36.60
#